data_81f79869cce88b94b815e611d5617857
#
_entry.id   81f79869cce88b94b815e611d5617857
#
_cell.length_a   1.000
_cell.length_b   1.000
_cell.length_c   1.000
_cell.angle_alpha   90.00
_cell.angle_beta   90.00
_cell.angle_gamma   90.00
#
_symmetry.space_group_name_H-M   'P 1'
#
loop_
_entity.id
_entity.type
_entity.pdbx_description
1 polymer ?
#
loop_
_entity_poly.entity_id
_entity_poly.type
_entity_poly.pdbx_seq_one_letter_code
_entity_poly.pdbx_strand_id
1 'polypeptide(L)'
;MVENLKNYLNLLNNQQRKAVVNSKGSTLVLAGAGSGKTRVLTFRILHLLIEKLAFSNQILAVTFTNKAASEMKIRVSNLLNYPIDKMWLGTFHSLSAKILRAHAELVGLKSNFIIIDSDDQLKLIKQICEHKNIDIKEKPPKYFATVIDNYKNKGIFPQSVKSPKGKKGEENIAIIYKLYQEELLRLNCVDFGDLILFCIKIFKENKEVCSEYQNLFKFILVDEYQDINNVQQQWLEFFYQGHKNICCVGDDDQSIYSWRGADVNILLNFEKNFSKPLIIRLEQNYRSTKNILECASFLIAKNKGRYGKELWSDKDKGEKISIKGFWHTKEESVYVSDEIEKLISNKTPLSEIAILFRVSAHTRSFEDRFINLGLSYKIIGGLRFYERKEIRDVIAYLRLVHNLDDNLALERIINVPKRGIGRTTLGKINSIARNNNISMFNAGSKMIQDSTSKVNIEINEFIRKVHKWYDLKKEIDHIELTQLILEDSKYVEYLEQEEKNSKNPENLNRLENIKEFIESLKDFENLEGFLEHVGLVMENISNTNDESISLMTMHSAKGLEFDNVFLAGWEEGVFPSMRSIDELGKKGLEEERRLAYVALTRARRKIHITYVNQNRYSYVSHDFNMPSRFIEELPKNLVNINNSTYLSNNNFIDEFSQIENMDSSFITPGRKRLLSRIKKEEDDWDFNQDYQSNSNATEGSRVFHQKFGYGKIIFIDGDKAEVDFEKSSQRKIFLKYLQFTA
;
A
#
# COMPACT_ATOMS: atom_id res chain seq x y z
N MET A 1 -19.56 -17.23 -40.00
CA MET A 1 -19.59 -16.74 -38.63
C MET A 1 -19.70 -17.88 -37.59
N VAL A 2 -20.50 -18.91 -37.80
CA VAL A 2 -20.65 -20.07 -36.89
C VAL A 2 -19.45 -21.03 -36.94
N GLU A 3 -18.72 -21.10 -38.05
CA GLU A 3 -17.56 -22.01 -38.22
C GLU A 3 -16.32 -21.59 -37.43
N ASN A 4 -16.07 -20.29 -37.21
CA ASN A 4 -14.97 -19.83 -36.37
C ASN A 4 -15.23 -20.06 -34.87
N LEU A 5 -16.49 -20.17 -34.45
CA LEU A 5 -16.88 -20.45 -33.07
C LEU A 5 -16.74 -21.93 -32.70
N LYS A 6 -16.65 -22.84 -33.67
CA LYS A 6 -16.46 -24.28 -33.39
C LYS A 6 -15.05 -24.67 -32.94
N ASN A 7 -14.07 -23.81 -33.15
CA ASN A 7 -12.66 -24.13 -32.89
C ASN A 7 -12.11 -23.52 -31.57
N TYR A 8 -12.94 -22.87 -30.73
CA TYR A 8 -12.47 -22.22 -29.49
C TYR A 8 -11.81 -23.20 -28.51
N LEU A 9 -12.22 -24.47 -28.48
CA LEU A 9 -11.61 -25.48 -27.60
C LEU A 9 -10.17 -25.83 -28.02
N ASN A 10 -9.76 -25.58 -29.26
CA ASN A 10 -8.39 -25.82 -29.72
C ASN A 10 -7.39 -24.77 -29.18
N LEU A 11 -7.89 -23.67 -28.66
CA LEU A 11 -7.08 -22.64 -27.97
C LEU A 11 -6.70 -23.04 -26.55
N LEU A 12 -7.21 -24.15 -26.03
CA LEU A 12 -7.03 -24.62 -24.67
C LEU A 12 -6.12 -25.84 -24.61
N ASN A 13 -5.29 -25.93 -23.58
CA ASN A 13 -4.57 -27.18 -23.32
C ASN A 13 -5.54 -28.28 -22.78
N ASN A 14 -5.07 -29.51 -22.69
CA ASN A 14 -5.91 -30.65 -22.32
C ASN A 14 -6.63 -30.48 -20.99
N GLN A 15 -5.94 -29.94 -19.96
CA GLN A 15 -6.52 -29.75 -18.64
C GLN A 15 -7.52 -28.58 -18.63
N GLN A 16 -7.19 -27.47 -19.29
CA GLN A 16 -8.10 -26.34 -19.47
C GLN A 16 -9.35 -26.78 -20.24
N ARG A 17 -9.18 -27.54 -21.32
CA ARG A 17 -10.29 -28.09 -22.11
C ARG A 17 -11.18 -29.01 -21.26
N LYS A 18 -10.58 -29.90 -20.44
CA LYS A 18 -11.31 -30.75 -19.48
C LYS A 18 -12.14 -29.92 -18.52
N ALA A 19 -11.56 -28.83 -17.99
CA ALA A 19 -12.23 -27.91 -17.05
C ALA A 19 -13.37 -27.12 -17.70
N VAL A 20 -13.29 -26.82 -19.01
CA VAL A 20 -14.31 -26.08 -19.74
C VAL A 20 -15.48 -26.99 -20.14
N VAL A 21 -15.19 -28.19 -20.68
CA VAL A 21 -16.22 -29.09 -21.25
C VAL A 21 -17.02 -29.80 -20.13
N ASN A 22 -16.38 -30.09 -18.96
CA ASN A 22 -17.08 -30.76 -17.87
C ASN A 22 -18.01 -29.80 -17.14
N SER A 23 -19.17 -29.52 -17.71
CA SER A 23 -20.10 -28.48 -17.26
C SER A 23 -21.01 -28.91 -16.11
N LYS A 24 -21.24 -30.21 -15.88
CA LYS A 24 -22.17 -30.72 -14.86
C LYS A 24 -21.44 -31.06 -13.53
N GLY A 25 -22.13 -30.87 -12.41
CA GLY A 25 -21.64 -31.20 -11.09
C GLY A 25 -20.70 -30.18 -10.49
N SER A 26 -19.99 -30.59 -9.44
CA SER A 26 -19.03 -29.73 -8.73
C SER A 26 -17.64 -29.89 -9.31
N THR A 27 -17.00 -28.80 -9.68
CA THR A 27 -15.64 -28.80 -10.22
C THR A 27 -14.78 -27.81 -9.44
N LEU A 28 -13.63 -28.27 -8.95
CA LEU A 28 -12.57 -27.41 -8.42
C LEU A 28 -11.39 -27.40 -9.42
N VAL A 29 -11.04 -26.24 -9.89
CA VAL A 29 -9.88 -26.01 -10.73
C VAL A 29 -8.78 -25.40 -9.87
N LEU A 30 -7.83 -26.22 -9.46
CA LEU A 30 -6.62 -25.79 -8.76
C LEU A 30 -5.64 -25.25 -9.80
N ALA A 31 -5.59 -23.94 -9.92
CA ALA A 31 -4.88 -23.25 -10.98
C ALA A 31 -3.73 -22.43 -10.43
N GLY A 32 -2.50 -22.87 -10.63
CA GLY A 32 -1.31 -22.14 -10.21
C GLY A 32 -1.19 -20.74 -10.82
N ALA A 33 -0.22 -19.97 -10.36
CA ALA A 33 0.06 -18.66 -10.94
C ALA A 33 0.33 -18.78 -12.45
N GLY A 34 -0.26 -17.89 -13.26
CA GLY A 34 -0.03 -17.85 -14.70
C GLY A 34 -0.53 -19.06 -15.50
N SER A 35 -1.36 -19.94 -14.92
CA SER A 35 -1.89 -21.15 -15.60
C SER A 35 -3.18 -20.90 -16.40
N GLY A 36 -3.70 -19.66 -16.39
CA GLY A 36 -4.88 -19.28 -17.16
C GLY A 36 -6.21 -19.45 -16.43
N LYS A 37 -6.27 -19.19 -15.11
CA LYS A 37 -7.50 -19.18 -14.29
C LYS A 37 -8.67 -18.48 -14.97
N THR A 38 -8.51 -17.20 -15.23
CA THR A 38 -9.54 -16.35 -15.86
C THR A 38 -9.90 -16.84 -17.27
N ARG A 39 -8.91 -17.40 -18.01
CA ARG A 39 -9.14 -18.00 -19.34
C ARG A 39 -10.11 -19.18 -19.25
N VAL A 40 -9.91 -20.08 -18.29
CA VAL A 40 -10.81 -21.23 -18.11
C VAL A 40 -12.22 -20.77 -17.79
N LEU A 41 -12.42 -19.82 -16.88
CA LEU A 41 -13.74 -19.30 -16.56
C LEU A 41 -14.41 -18.62 -17.76
N THR A 42 -13.68 -17.77 -18.49
CA THR A 42 -14.16 -17.10 -19.70
C THR A 42 -14.61 -18.11 -20.77
N PHE A 43 -13.78 -19.11 -21.03
CA PHE A 43 -14.10 -20.16 -22.04
C PHE A 43 -15.19 -21.11 -21.54
N ARG A 44 -15.33 -21.32 -20.24
CA ARG A 44 -16.44 -22.09 -19.67
C ARG A 44 -17.78 -21.37 -19.86
N ILE A 45 -17.83 -20.05 -19.60
CA ILE A 45 -19.02 -19.24 -19.90
C ILE A 45 -19.34 -19.31 -21.37
N LEU A 46 -18.35 -19.14 -22.24
CA LEU A 46 -18.48 -19.24 -23.69
C LEU A 46 -19.06 -20.59 -24.09
N HIS A 47 -18.52 -21.69 -23.56
CA HIS A 47 -19.01 -23.07 -23.83
C HIS A 47 -20.47 -23.26 -23.42
N LEU A 48 -20.85 -22.79 -22.20
CA LEU A 48 -22.22 -22.89 -21.72
C LEU A 48 -23.23 -22.18 -22.64
N LEU A 49 -22.83 -21.04 -23.22
CA LEU A 49 -23.68 -20.25 -24.11
C LEU A 49 -23.73 -20.82 -25.51
N ILE A 50 -22.60 -21.26 -26.09
CA ILE A 50 -22.52 -21.83 -27.45
C ILE A 50 -23.27 -23.17 -27.52
N GLU A 51 -23.04 -24.05 -26.55
CA GLU A 51 -23.71 -25.36 -26.49
C GLU A 51 -25.17 -25.25 -26.01
N LYS A 52 -25.68 -24.03 -25.79
CA LYS A 52 -27.04 -23.74 -25.36
C LYS A 52 -27.43 -24.47 -24.05
N LEU A 53 -26.46 -24.74 -23.18
CA LEU A 53 -26.68 -25.37 -21.87
C LEU A 53 -27.35 -24.40 -20.88
N ALA A 54 -27.15 -23.10 -21.05
CA ALA A 54 -27.78 -22.05 -20.28
C ALA A 54 -27.92 -20.76 -21.11
N PHE A 55 -28.91 -19.93 -20.74
CA PHE A 55 -28.95 -18.53 -21.14
C PHE A 55 -28.05 -17.67 -20.25
N SER A 56 -27.69 -16.47 -20.72
CA SER A 56 -26.79 -15.58 -19.97
C SER A 56 -27.30 -15.25 -18.56
N ASN A 57 -28.60 -15.04 -18.40
CA ASN A 57 -29.26 -14.76 -17.11
C ASN A 57 -29.31 -15.98 -16.16
N GLN A 58 -29.00 -17.17 -16.64
CA GLN A 58 -28.99 -18.42 -15.84
C GLN A 58 -27.56 -18.77 -15.35
N ILE A 59 -26.57 -17.94 -15.67
CA ILE A 59 -25.19 -18.10 -15.23
C ILE A 59 -24.88 -17.05 -14.15
N LEU A 60 -24.48 -17.52 -12.97
CA LEU A 60 -23.96 -16.72 -11.88
C LEU A 60 -22.43 -16.79 -11.90
N ALA A 61 -21.76 -15.70 -12.22
CA ALA A 61 -20.30 -15.61 -12.22
C ALA A 61 -19.81 -14.60 -11.19
N VAL A 62 -19.03 -15.06 -10.23
CA VAL A 62 -18.55 -14.25 -9.09
C VAL A 62 -17.05 -14.07 -9.18
N THR A 63 -16.60 -12.81 -9.05
CA THR A 63 -15.19 -12.43 -9.05
C THR A 63 -14.84 -11.67 -7.77
N PHE A 64 -13.54 -11.55 -7.49
CA PHE A 64 -13.08 -10.83 -6.30
C PHE A 64 -13.17 -9.30 -6.44
N THR A 65 -12.98 -8.76 -7.66
CA THR A 65 -12.98 -7.30 -7.92
C THR A 65 -13.91 -6.92 -9.07
N ASN A 66 -14.46 -5.70 -9.01
CA ASN A 66 -15.29 -5.15 -10.08
C ASN A 66 -14.51 -5.05 -11.42
N LYS A 67 -13.20 -4.77 -11.36
CA LYS A 67 -12.33 -4.74 -12.54
C LYS A 67 -12.27 -6.11 -13.20
N ALA A 68 -12.04 -7.19 -12.44
CA ALA A 68 -12.02 -8.55 -12.96
C ALA A 68 -13.37 -8.95 -13.58
N ALA A 69 -14.48 -8.54 -12.95
CA ALA A 69 -15.82 -8.75 -13.52
C ALA A 69 -16.00 -8.03 -14.87
N SER A 70 -15.61 -6.76 -14.94
CA SER A 70 -15.68 -5.96 -16.18
C SER A 70 -14.81 -6.56 -17.29
N GLU A 71 -13.56 -6.93 -17.00
CA GLU A 71 -12.68 -7.58 -17.95
C GLU A 71 -13.24 -8.93 -18.46
N MET A 72 -13.77 -9.73 -17.55
CA MET A 72 -14.40 -11.01 -17.93
C MET A 72 -15.60 -10.78 -18.84
N LYS A 73 -16.45 -9.79 -18.56
CA LYS A 73 -17.58 -9.40 -19.39
C LYS A 73 -17.13 -8.99 -20.81
N ILE A 74 -16.13 -8.12 -20.90
CA ILE A 74 -15.56 -7.67 -22.19
C ILE A 74 -14.98 -8.85 -22.97
N ARG A 75 -14.20 -9.71 -22.33
CA ARG A 75 -13.58 -10.87 -22.99
C ARG A 75 -14.62 -11.85 -23.55
N VAL A 76 -15.66 -12.17 -22.76
CA VAL A 76 -16.74 -13.06 -23.24
C VAL A 76 -17.53 -12.39 -24.37
N SER A 77 -17.87 -11.11 -24.26
CA SER A 77 -18.58 -10.36 -25.30
C SER A 77 -17.78 -10.32 -26.61
N ASN A 78 -16.45 -10.08 -26.53
CA ASN A 78 -15.57 -10.07 -27.72
C ASN A 78 -15.50 -11.45 -28.39
N LEU A 79 -15.45 -12.52 -27.60
CA LEU A 79 -15.44 -13.90 -28.15
C LEU A 79 -16.77 -14.28 -28.79
N LEU A 80 -17.89 -13.76 -28.27
CA LEU A 80 -19.23 -14.03 -28.83
C LEU A 80 -19.61 -13.07 -29.95
N ASN A 81 -18.93 -11.93 -30.09
CA ASN A 81 -19.28 -10.81 -30.98
C ASN A 81 -20.66 -10.18 -30.68
N TYR A 82 -21.17 -10.32 -29.46
CA TYR A 82 -22.38 -9.64 -29.00
C TYR A 82 -22.32 -9.39 -27.46
N PRO A 83 -23.00 -8.36 -26.93
CA PRO A 83 -22.97 -8.03 -25.50
C PRO A 83 -23.75 -9.05 -24.66
N ILE A 84 -23.26 -9.31 -23.44
CA ILE A 84 -23.89 -10.23 -22.46
C ILE A 84 -24.50 -9.46 -21.28
N ASP A 85 -25.36 -8.50 -21.57
CA ASP A 85 -25.81 -7.51 -20.56
C ASP A 85 -26.69 -8.10 -19.43
N LYS A 86 -27.38 -9.21 -19.65
CA LYS A 86 -28.25 -9.82 -18.65
C LYS A 86 -27.59 -10.87 -17.76
N MET A 87 -26.27 -11.08 -17.89
CA MET A 87 -25.58 -12.06 -17.06
C MET A 87 -25.38 -11.56 -15.63
N TRP A 88 -25.53 -12.47 -14.66
CA TRP A 88 -25.22 -12.20 -13.27
C TRP A 88 -23.70 -12.34 -13.04
N LEU A 89 -22.96 -11.30 -13.41
CA LEU A 89 -21.50 -11.23 -13.29
C LEU A 89 -21.11 -10.03 -12.46
N GLY A 90 -20.38 -10.26 -11.36
CA GLY A 90 -20.00 -9.22 -10.40
C GLY A 90 -19.24 -9.76 -9.20
N THR A 91 -19.03 -8.90 -8.21
CA THR A 91 -18.51 -9.30 -6.90
C THR A 91 -19.62 -9.82 -6.00
N PHE A 92 -19.27 -10.58 -4.94
CA PHE A 92 -20.26 -11.03 -3.94
C PHE A 92 -21.14 -9.87 -3.45
N HIS A 93 -20.52 -8.74 -3.10
CA HIS A 93 -21.24 -7.59 -2.57
C HIS A 93 -22.15 -6.92 -3.62
N SER A 94 -21.70 -6.75 -4.85
CA SER A 94 -22.50 -6.14 -5.91
C SER A 94 -23.72 -6.99 -6.29
N LEU A 95 -23.53 -8.30 -6.36
CA LEU A 95 -24.62 -9.25 -6.64
C LEU A 95 -25.58 -9.36 -5.47
N SER A 96 -25.07 -9.39 -4.24
CA SER A 96 -25.92 -9.37 -3.02
C SER A 96 -26.69 -8.07 -2.90
N ALA A 97 -26.10 -6.92 -3.19
CA ALA A 97 -26.81 -5.64 -3.21
C ALA A 97 -27.97 -5.65 -4.22
N LYS A 98 -27.77 -6.24 -5.40
CA LYS A 98 -28.81 -6.38 -6.42
C LYS A 98 -29.97 -7.27 -5.93
N ILE A 99 -29.66 -8.39 -5.29
CA ILE A 99 -30.68 -9.29 -4.70
C ILE A 99 -31.39 -8.59 -3.55
N LEU A 100 -30.64 -7.96 -2.65
CA LEU A 100 -31.20 -7.28 -1.48
C LEU A 100 -32.12 -6.11 -1.87
N ARG A 101 -31.79 -5.35 -2.94
CA ARG A 101 -32.67 -4.29 -3.44
C ARG A 101 -34.02 -4.81 -3.95
N ALA A 102 -34.02 -6.00 -4.59
CA ALA A 102 -35.24 -6.63 -5.08
C ALA A 102 -36.15 -7.15 -3.95
N HIS A 103 -35.59 -7.47 -2.79
CA HIS A 103 -36.29 -8.09 -1.66
C HIS A 103 -36.09 -7.35 -0.32
N ALA A 104 -35.79 -6.05 -0.36
CA ALA A 104 -35.44 -5.26 0.81
C ALA A 104 -36.47 -5.29 1.93
N GLU A 105 -37.74 -5.30 1.55
CA GLU A 105 -38.89 -5.28 2.49
C GLU A 105 -38.92 -6.51 3.41
N LEU A 106 -38.40 -7.66 2.93
CA LEU A 106 -38.39 -8.90 3.72
C LEU A 106 -37.44 -8.84 4.92
N VAL A 107 -36.52 -7.88 4.95
CA VAL A 107 -35.58 -7.66 6.07
C VAL A 107 -35.84 -6.33 6.80
N GLY A 108 -36.92 -5.62 6.46
CA GLY A 108 -37.28 -4.35 7.08
C GLY A 108 -36.57 -3.12 6.48
N LEU A 109 -36.04 -3.23 5.26
CA LEU A 109 -35.43 -2.14 4.51
C LEU A 109 -36.36 -1.68 3.38
N LYS A 110 -36.10 -0.43 2.91
CA LYS A 110 -36.69 0.05 1.64
C LYS A 110 -35.68 -0.23 0.52
N SER A 111 -36.16 -0.40 -0.71
CA SER A 111 -35.29 -0.72 -1.88
C SER A 111 -34.20 0.35 -2.16
N ASN A 112 -34.41 1.59 -1.72
CA ASN A 112 -33.48 2.70 -1.85
C ASN A 112 -32.51 2.85 -0.66
N PHE A 113 -32.24 1.79 0.08
CA PHE A 113 -31.32 1.81 1.22
C PHE A 113 -29.92 2.33 0.82
N ILE A 114 -29.23 2.95 1.78
CA ILE A 114 -27.88 3.49 1.63
C ILE A 114 -26.87 2.48 2.16
N ILE A 115 -25.78 2.27 1.42
CA ILE A 115 -24.63 1.48 1.89
C ILE A 115 -23.65 2.45 2.54
N ILE A 116 -23.44 2.31 3.86
CA ILE A 116 -22.53 3.16 4.61
C ILE A 116 -21.09 2.67 4.51
N ASP A 117 -20.15 3.61 4.58
CA ASP A 117 -18.73 3.32 4.64
C ASP A 117 -18.24 3.04 6.08
N SER A 118 -16.95 2.73 6.22
CA SER A 118 -16.33 2.42 7.52
C SER A 118 -16.29 3.62 8.47
N ASP A 119 -16.20 4.85 7.95
CA ASP A 119 -16.17 6.05 8.78
C ASP A 119 -17.54 6.33 9.37
N ASP A 120 -18.60 6.16 8.59
CA ASP A 120 -19.98 6.28 9.06
C ASP A 120 -20.36 5.15 10.05
N GLN A 121 -19.86 3.92 9.81
CA GLN A 121 -19.97 2.81 10.75
C GLN A 121 -19.36 3.18 12.11
N LEU A 122 -18.13 3.73 12.12
CA LEU A 122 -17.46 4.11 13.36
C LEU A 122 -18.18 5.24 14.10
N LYS A 123 -18.70 6.25 13.37
CA LYS A 123 -19.48 7.35 13.95
C LYS A 123 -20.73 6.81 14.64
N LEU A 124 -21.46 5.91 13.98
CA LEU A 124 -22.69 5.32 14.50
C LEU A 124 -22.40 4.48 15.76
N ILE A 125 -21.40 3.62 15.73
CA ILE A 125 -20.98 2.83 16.89
C ILE A 125 -20.56 3.73 18.05
N LYS A 126 -19.84 4.82 17.78
CA LYS A 126 -19.45 5.80 18.80
C LYS A 126 -20.66 6.42 19.47
N GLN A 127 -21.67 6.85 18.71
CA GLN A 127 -22.91 7.40 19.25
C GLN A 127 -23.64 6.38 20.14
N ILE A 128 -23.70 5.12 19.73
CA ILE A 128 -24.30 4.04 20.52
C ILE A 128 -23.54 3.83 21.84
N CYS A 129 -22.20 3.83 21.81
CA CYS A 129 -21.39 3.70 23.02
C CYS A 129 -21.63 4.87 23.99
N GLU A 130 -21.68 6.10 23.48
CA GLU A 130 -21.97 7.31 24.28
C GLU A 130 -23.37 7.23 24.93
N HIS A 131 -24.41 6.82 24.16
CA HIS A 131 -25.78 6.63 24.69
C HIS A 131 -25.88 5.53 25.76
N LYS A 132 -25.01 4.53 25.70
CA LYS A 132 -25.00 3.43 26.67
C LYS A 132 -23.99 3.63 27.81
N ASN A 133 -23.35 4.80 27.90
CA ASN A 133 -22.32 5.11 28.89
C ASN A 133 -21.19 4.08 28.93
N ILE A 134 -20.80 3.54 27.75
CA ILE A 134 -19.69 2.62 27.64
C ILE A 134 -18.40 3.42 27.52
N ASP A 135 -17.42 3.11 28.36
CA ASP A 135 -16.15 3.80 28.34
C ASP A 135 -15.37 3.49 27.03
N ILE A 136 -15.39 4.47 26.12
CA ILE A 136 -14.69 4.42 24.84
C ILE A 136 -13.17 4.55 24.98
N LYS A 137 -12.64 4.91 26.15
CA LYS A 137 -11.18 4.91 26.41
C LYS A 137 -10.69 3.49 26.67
N GLU A 138 -11.47 2.66 27.37
CA GLU A 138 -11.13 1.25 27.60
C GLU A 138 -11.32 0.43 26.32
N LYS A 139 -12.42 0.63 25.59
CA LYS A 139 -12.74 -0.09 24.34
C LYS A 139 -13.19 0.90 23.27
N PRO A 140 -12.31 1.26 22.33
CA PRO A 140 -12.63 2.23 21.28
C PRO A 140 -13.67 1.68 20.31
N PRO A 141 -14.49 2.53 19.66
CA PRO A 141 -15.52 2.14 18.68
C PRO A 141 -15.00 1.19 17.60
N LYS A 142 -13.73 1.33 17.22
CA LYS A 142 -13.03 0.45 16.28
C LYS A 142 -13.01 -1.01 16.73
N TYR A 143 -12.80 -1.26 18.02
CA TYR A 143 -12.84 -2.60 18.57
C TYR A 143 -14.19 -3.28 18.31
N PHE A 144 -15.30 -2.59 18.65
CA PHE A 144 -16.63 -3.11 18.41
C PHE A 144 -16.94 -3.32 16.94
N ALA A 145 -16.57 -2.36 16.09
CA ALA A 145 -16.71 -2.48 14.65
C ALA A 145 -15.96 -3.71 14.09
N THR A 146 -14.69 -3.95 14.53
CA THR A 146 -13.92 -5.12 14.10
C THR A 146 -14.56 -6.44 14.52
N VAL A 147 -15.06 -6.50 15.75
CA VAL A 147 -15.72 -7.71 16.25
C VAL A 147 -17.06 -7.95 15.52
N ILE A 148 -17.84 -6.89 15.27
CA ILE A 148 -19.10 -6.97 14.50
C ILE A 148 -18.83 -7.48 13.08
N ASP A 149 -17.82 -6.93 12.39
CA ASP A 149 -17.46 -7.38 11.05
C ASP A 149 -17.01 -8.85 11.04
N ASN A 150 -16.24 -9.28 12.06
CA ASN A 150 -15.87 -10.69 12.22
C ASN A 150 -17.09 -11.60 12.42
N TYR A 151 -18.09 -11.17 13.16
CA TYR A 151 -19.34 -11.91 13.29
C TYR A 151 -20.10 -11.96 11.96
N LYS A 152 -20.23 -10.84 11.25
CA LYS A 152 -20.88 -10.79 9.92
C LYS A 152 -20.15 -11.68 8.91
N ASN A 153 -18.81 -11.65 8.88
CA ASN A 153 -18.01 -12.51 8.01
C ASN A 153 -18.15 -14.01 8.31
N LYS A 154 -18.55 -14.36 9.53
CA LYS A 154 -18.87 -15.74 9.92
C LYS A 154 -20.35 -16.10 9.74
N GLY A 155 -21.18 -15.17 9.30
CA GLY A 155 -22.64 -15.38 9.15
C GLY A 155 -23.40 -15.38 10.49
N ILE A 156 -22.85 -14.76 11.54
CA ILE A 156 -23.43 -14.72 12.90
C ILE A 156 -24.27 -13.44 13.05
N PHE A 157 -25.57 -13.62 13.26
CA PHE A 157 -26.50 -12.53 13.53
C PHE A 157 -26.42 -12.05 14.99
N PRO A 158 -26.89 -10.81 15.30
CA PRO A 158 -26.87 -10.27 16.66
C PRO A 158 -27.52 -11.19 17.71
N GLN A 159 -28.60 -11.83 17.34
CA GLN A 159 -29.38 -12.74 18.22
C GLN A 159 -28.62 -14.05 18.55
N SER A 160 -27.68 -14.43 17.70
CA SER A 160 -26.89 -15.65 17.83
C SER A 160 -25.58 -15.45 18.58
N VAL A 161 -25.24 -14.21 18.95
CA VAL A 161 -24.04 -13.91 19.72
C VAL A 161 -24.23 -14.38 21.16
N LYS A 162 -23.52 -15.42 21.55
CA LYS A 162 -23.51 -15.92 22.94
C LYS A 162 -22.63 -14.99 23.78
N SER A 163 -23.24 -14.33 24.78
CA SER A 163 -22.48 -13.61 25.80
C SER A 163 -21.70 -14.63 26.66
N PRO A 164 -20.37 -14.61 26.69
CA PRO A 164 -19.62 -15.50 27.56
C PRO A 164 -19.93 -15.15 29.01
N LYS A 165 -20.47 -16.10 29.78
CA LYS A 165 -20.67 -15.91 31.22
C LYS A 165 -19.31 -15.73 31.90
N GLY A 166 -19.06 -14.55 32.46
CA GLY A 166 -17.95 -14.31 33.39
C GLY A 166 -16.77 -13.44 32.91
N LYS A 167 -16.74 -12.93 31.70
CA LYS A 167 -15.75 -11.93 31.28
C LYS A 167 -16.37 -10.53 31.18
N LYS A 168 -16.12 -9.67 32.17
CA LYS A 168 -16.48 -8.23 32.13
C LYS A 168 -16.00 -7.65 30.78
N GLY A 169 -16.95 -7.12 30.01
CA GLY A 169 -16.65 -6.42 28.75
C GLY A 169 -17.04 -7.17 27.47
N GLU A 170 -17.26 -8.49 27.46
CA GLU A 170 -17.79 -9.21 26.29
C GLU A 170 -19.32 -9.13 26.23
N GLU A 171 -19.99 -8.90 27.35
CA GLU A 171 -21.45 -8.66 27.41
C GLU A 171 -21.87 -7.43 26.58
N ASN A 172 -21.04 -6.40 26.53
CA ASN A 172 -21.32 -5.19 25.78
C ASN A 172 -21.32 -5.40 24.27
N ILE A 173 -20.58 -6.38 23.74
CA ILE A 173 -20.48 -6.62 22.29
C ILE A 173 -21.82 -7.04 21.71
N ALA A 174 -22.50 -7.99 22.33
CA ALA A 174 -23.82 -8.46 21.88
C ALA A 174 -24.85 -7.33 21.89
N ILE A 175 -24.83 -6.50 22.95
CA ILE A 175 -25.71 -5.35 23.10
C ILE A 175 -25.43 -4.31 22.02
N ILE A 176 -24.15 -3.94 21.81
CA ILE A 176 -23.76 -2.94 20.82
C ILE A 176 -24.08 -3.44 19.41
N TYR A 177 -23.79 -4.70 19.09
CA TYR A 177 -24.11 -5.26 17.78
C TYR A 177 -25.62 -5.24 17.51
N LYS A 178 -26.43 -5.59 18.50
CA LYS A 178 -27.88 -5.52 18.37
C LYS A 178 -28.36 -4.09 18.11
N LEU A 179 -27.94 -3.14 18.94
CA LEU A 179 -28.31 -1.72 18.80
C LEU A 179 -27.81 -1.11 17.49
N TYR A 180 -26.62 -1.46 17.09
CA TYR A 180 -26.05 -1.04 15.81
C TYR A 180 -26.91 -1.50 14.64
N GLN A 181 -27.35 -2.75 14.66
CA GLN A 181 -28.20 -3.30 13.60
C GLN A 181 -29.60 -2.69 13.59
N GLU A 182 -30.19 -2.43 14.78
CA GLU A 182 -31.48 -1.74 14.93
C GLU A 182 -31.39 -0.30 14.39
N GLU A 183 -30.30 0.42 14.67
CA GLU A 183 -30.09 1.78 14.19
C GLU A 183 -29.84 1.85 12.68
N LEU A 184 -29.10 0.90 12.11
CA LEU A 184 -28.95 0.79 10.65
C LEU A 184 -30.31 0.61 9.97
N LEU A 185 -31.14 -0.28 10.47
CA LEU A 185 -32.48 -0.50 9.93
C LEU A 185 -33.38 0.75 10.08
N ARG A 186 -33.32 1.44 11.23
CA ARG A 186 -34.04 2.68 11.46
C ARG A 186 -33.68 3.79 10.46
N LEU A 187 -32.39 3.87 10.11
CA LEU A 187 -31.87 4.83 9.16
C LEU A 187 -31.99 4.40 7.69
N ASN A 188 -32.57 3.23 7.43
CA ASN A 188 -32.59 2.59 6.12
C ASN A 188 -31.21 2.46 5.50
N CYS A 189 -30.24 2.02 6.31
CA CYS A 189 -28.85 1.85 5.93
C CYS A 189 -28.39 0.40 6.14
N VAL A 190 -27.37 0.02 5.41
CA VAL A 190 -26.64 -1.26 5.56
C VAL A 190 -25.13 -1.00 5.49
N ASP A 191 -24.32 -1.79 6.17
CA ASP A 191 -22.91 -1.85 5.92
C ASP A 191 -22.56 -2.95 4.90
N PHE A 192 -21.28 -3.03 4.50
CA PHE A 192 -20.85 -4.03 3.51
C PHE A 192 -21.12 -5.48 3.94
N GLY A 193 -20.95 -5.79 5.23
CA GLY A 193 -21.21 -7.13 5.76
C GLY A 193 -22.69 -7.51 5.70
N ASP A 194 -23.59 -6.53 5.87
CA ASP A 194 -25.05 -6.73 5.81
C ASP A 194 -25.53 -7.15 4.44
N LEU A 195 -24.87 -6.72 3.36
CA LEU A 195 -25.29 -7.04 1.99
C LEU A 195 -25.41 -8.56 1.78
N ILE A 196 -24.41 -9.30 2.25
CA ILE A 196 -24.40 -10.76 2.12
C ILE A 196 -25.25 -11.40 3.24
N LEU A 197 -25.10 -10.90 4.46
CA LEU A 197 -25.78 -11.43 5.64
C LEU A 197 -27.31 -11.37 5.51
N PHE A 198 -27.86 -10.26 5.00
CA PHE A 198 -29.29 -10.13 4.76
C PHE A 198 -29.79 -10.99 3.62
N CYS A 199 -29.00 -11.20 2.55
CA CYS A 199 -29.37 -12.20 1.55
C CYS A 199 -29.51 -13.59 2.16
N ILE A 200 -28.56 -14.00 3.02
CA ILE A 200 -28.66 -15.28 3.75
C ILE A 200 -29.90 -15.33 4.63
N LYS A 201 -30.26 -14.24 5.31
CA LYS A 201 -31.50 -14.16 6.12
C LYS A 201 -32.72 -14.37 5.25
N ILE A 202 -32.81 -13.64 4.11
CA ILE A 202 -33.93 -13.78 3.17
C ILE A 202 -34.07 -15.24 2.72
N PHE A 203 -32.97 -15.89 2.31
CA PHE A 203 -33.00 -17.27 1.81
C PHE A 203 -33.36 -18.30 2.90
N LYS A 204 -33.01 -18.05 4.16
CA LYS A 204 -33.37 -18.92 5.28
C LYS A 204 -34.84 -18.80 5.64
N GLU A 205 -35.35 -17.57 5.66
CA GLU A 205 -36.70 -17.27 6.14
C GLU A 205 -37.77 -17.38 5.04
N ASN A 206 -37.39 -17.16 3.75
CA ASN A 206 -38.28 -17.13 2.60
C ASN A 206 -37.91 -18.18 1.55
N LYS A 207 -38.44 -19.38 1.70
CA LYS A 207 -38.15 -20.52 0.82
C LYS A 207 -38.53 -20.28 -0.65
N GLU A 208 -39.57 -19.51 -0.91
CA GLU A 208 -40.03 -19.18 -2.26
C GLU A 208 -38.98 -18.35 -3.00
N VAL A 209 -38.49 -17.28 -2.39
CA VAL A 209 -37.45 -16.45 -2.94
C VAL A 209 -36.15 -17.26 -3.14
N CYS A 210 -35.81 -18.11 -2.18
CA CYS A 210 -34.65 -18.98 -2.30
C CYS A 210 -34.79 -19.92 -3.51
N SER A 211 -35.95 -20.55 -3.69
CA SER A 211 -36.24 -21.46 -4.80
C SER A 211 -36.23 -20.76 -6.16
N GLU A 212 -36.67 -19.50 -6.22
CA GLU A 212 -36.63 -18.69 -7.43
C GLU A 212 -35.16 -18.56 -7.94
N TYR A 213 -34.26 -18.13 -7.08
CA TYR A 213 -32.84 -18.01 -7.45
C TYR A 213 -32.14 -19.35 -7.67
N GLN A 214 -32.50 -20.40 -6.92
CA GLN A 214 -32.04 -21.77 -7.17
C GLN A 214 -32.42 -22.29 -8.56
N ASN A 215 -33.64 -22.00 -9.00
CA ASN A 215 -34.10 -22.36 -10.34
C ASN A 215 -33.49 -21.49 -11.43
N LEU A 216 -33.25 -20.20 -11.12
CA LEU A 216 -32.65 -19.25 -12.05
C LEU A 216 -31.21 -19.62 -12.39
N PHE A 217 -30.37 -19.89 -11.37
CA PHE A 217 -28.94 -20.09 -11.55
C PHE A 217 -28.61 -21.56 -11.84
N LYS A 218 -28.60 -21.92 -13.13
CA LYS A 218 -28.23 -23.27 -13.55
C LYS A 218 -26.74 -23.58 -13.37
N PHE A 219 -25.89 -22.58 -13.51
CA PHE A 219 -24.43 -22.71 -13.38
C PHE A 219 -23.86 -21.58 -12.52
N ILE A 220 -23.00 -21.97 -11.58
CA ILE A 220 -22.30 -21.07 -10.66
C ILE A 220 -20.81 -21.16 -10.98
N LEU A 221 -20.18 -20.02 -11.21
CA LEU A 221 -18.75 -19.90 -11.51
C LEU A 221 -18.12 -18.94 -10.48
N VAL A 222 -17.04 -19.35 -9.85
CA VAL A 222 -16.37 -18.56 -8.81
C VAL A 222 -14.89 -18.43 -9.13
N ASP A 223 -14.42 -17.20 -9.25
CA ASP A 223 -13.00 -16.89 -9.40
C ASP A 223 -12.36 -16.59 -8.04
N GLU A 224 -11.04 -16.81 -7.92
CA GLU A 224 -10.25 -16.55 -6.69
C GLU A 224 -10.89 -17.18 -5.43
N TYR A 225 -11.32 -18.44 -5.54
CA TYR A 225 -12.07 -19.14 -4.49
C TYR A 225 -11.32 -19.26 -3.15
N GLN A 226 -9.98 -19.13 -3.13
CA GLN A 226 -9.17 -19.10 -1.92
C GLN A 226 -9.32 -17.84 -1.07
N ASP A 227 -9.95 -16.79 -1.61
CA ASP A 227 -10.09 -15.49 -0.94
C ASP A 227 -11.49 -15.26 -0.35
N ILE A 228 -12.36 -16.26 -0.40
CA ILE A 228 -13.72 -16.15 0.16
C ILE A 228 -13.73 -16.39 1.67
N ASN A 229 -14.72 -15.81 2.33
CA ASN A 229 -15.00 -16.02 3.75
C ASN A 229 -16.21 -16.95 3.98
N ASN A 230 -16.48 -17.29 5.24
CA ASN A 230 -17.53 -18.25 5.59
C ASN A 230 -18.95 -17.77 5.18
N VAL A 231 -19.25 -16.47 5.26
CA VAL A 231 -20.57 -15.96 4.86
C VAL A 231 -20.75 -16.03 3.35
N GLN A 232 -19.70 -15.80 2.57
CA GLN A 232 -19.70 -15.96 1.11
C GLN A 232 -19.86 -17.43 0.71
N GLN A 233 -19.21 -18.34 1.43
CA GLN A 233 -19.41 -19.77 1.22
C GLN A 233 -20.88 -20.19 1.48
N GLN A 234 -21.48 -19.75 2.59
CA GLN A 234 -22.89 -20.02 2.87
C GLN A 234 -23.81 -19.47 1.78
N TRP A 235 -23.52 -18.27 1.26
CA TRP A 235 -24.26 -17.65 0.18
C TRP A 235 -24.23 -18.49 -1.11
N LEU A 236 -23.07 -19.04 -1.49
CA LEU A 236 -22.92 -19.96 -2.62
C LEU A 236 -23.68 -21.26 -2.40
N GLU A 237 -23.66 -21.81 -1.18
CA GLU A 237 -24.34 -23.06 -0.85
C GLU A 237 -25.85 -22.98 -1.06
N PHE A 238 -26.51 -21.84 -0.79
CA PHE A 238 -27.93 -21.67 -1.08
C PHE A 238 -28.25 -21.89 -2.56
N PHE A 239 -27.49 -21.30 -3.47
CA PHE A 239 -27.71 -21.46 -4.92
C PHE A 239 -27.30 -22.82 -5.43
N TYR A 240 -26.22 -23.39 -4.85
CA TYR A 240 -25.76 -24.72 -5.24
C TYR A 240 -26.81 -25.81 -5.05
N GLN A 241 -27.70 -25.70 -4.06
CA GLN A 241 -28.74 -26.70 -3.80
C GLN A 241 -29.72 -26.87 -4.97
N GLY A 242 -29.87 -25.87 -5.84
CA GLY A 242 -30.77 -25.95 -7.00
C GLY A 242 -30.33 -26.98 -8.03
N HIS A 243 -29.32 -26.65 -8.82
CA HIS A 243 -28.86 -27.47 -9.95
C HIS A 243 -27.55 -28.24 -9.67
N LYS A 244 -26.91 -28.02 -8.55
CA LYS A 244 -25.66 -28.63 -8.10
C LYS A 244 -24.50 -28.49 -9.10
N ASN A 245 -24.51 -27.47 -9.96
CA ASN A 245 -23.49 -27.18 -10.93
C ASN A 245 -22.65 -25.97 -10.48
N ILE A 246 -21.50 -26.22 -9.91
CA ILE A 246 -20.56 -25.19 -9.47
C ILE A 246 -19.16 -25.45 -10.00
N CYS A 247 -18.49 -24.40 -10.47
CA CYS A 247 -17.08 -24.44 -10.84
C CYS A 247 -16.34 -23.34 -10.10
N CYS A 248 -15.50 -23.74 -9.16
CA CYS A 248 -14.62 -22.85 -8.43
C CYS A 248 -13.21 -22.93 -9.00
N VAL A 249 -12.60 -21.77 -9.23
CA VAL A 249 -11.21 -21.66 -9.66
C VAL A 249 -10.43 -20.95 -8.57
N GLY A 250 -9.32 -21.51 -8.16
CA GLY A 250 -8.53 -20.93 -7.08
C GLY A 250 -7.11 -21.45 -7.03
N ASP A 251 -6.32 -20.80 -6.18
CA ASP A 251 -4.94 -21.13 -5.88
C ASP A 251 -4.67 -20.94 -4.38
N ASP A 252 -4.59 -22.03 -3.63
CA ASP A 252 -4.29 -22.03 -2.20
C ASP A 252 -2.97 -21.33 -1.88
N ASP A 253 -2.01 -21.35 -2.79
CA ASP A 253 -0.71 -20.68 -2.66
C ASP A 253 -0.80 -19.16 -2.87
N GLN A 254 -1.95 -18.62 -3.32
CA GLN A 254 -2.20 -17.19 -3.50
C GLN A 254 -3.24 -16.62 -2.51
N SER A 255 -3.55 -17.34 -1.41
CA SER A 255 -4.42 -16.85 -0.35
C SER A 255 -3.67 -15.87 0.55
N ILE A 256 -3.91 -14.55 0.36
CA ILE A 256 -3.20 -13.44 1.02
C ILE A 256 -4.14 -12.41 1.66
N TYR A 257 -5.41 -12.75 1.90
CA TYR A 257 -6.43 -11.86 2.44
C TYR A 257 -7.08 -12.38 3.73
N SER A 258 -6.34 -13.14 4.56
CA SER A 258 -6.87 -13.61 5.85
C SER A 258 -7.25 -12.45 6.78
N TRP A 259 -6.52 -11.35 6.72
CA TRP A 259 -6.81 -10.11 7.45
C TRP A 259 -8.15 -9.44 7.04
N ARG A 260 -8.71 -9.78 5.86
CA ARG A 260 -10.07 -9.43 5.41
C ARG A 260 -11.11 -10.49 5.76
N GLY A 261 -10.73 -11.55 6.48
CA GLY A 261 -11.61 -12.65 6.86
C GLY A 261 -11.67 -13.81 5.86
N ALA A 262 -10.84 -13.81 4.81
CA ALA A 262 -10.70 -14.96 3.92
C ALA A 262 -10.21 -16.19 4.69
N ASP A 263 -10.73 -17.36 4.35
CA ASP A 263 -10.34 -18.63 4.97
C ASP A 263 -9.95 -19.67 3.91
N VAL A 264 -8.67 -19.89 3.76
CA VAL A 264 -8.13 -20.88 2.80
C VAL A 264 -8.65 -22.29 3.05
N ASN A 265 -9.07 -22.60 4.29
CA ASN A 265 -9.62 -23.90 4.63
C ASN A 265 -10.93 -24.21 3.87
N ILE A 266 -11.66 -23.19 3.42
CA ILE A 266 -12.86 -23.36 2.59
C ILE A 266 -12.47 -24.07 1.28
N LEU A 267 -11.40 -23.60 0.64
CA LEU A 267 -10.87 -24.23 -0.57
C LEU A 267 -10.29 -25.62 -0.24
N LEU A 268 -9.49 -25.76 0.81
CA LEU A 268 -8.87 -27.03 1.21
C LEU A 268 -9.89 -28.10 1.62
N ASN A 269 -11.09 -27.72 2.07
CA ASN A 269 -12.18 -28.63 2.40
C ASN A 269 -13.26 -28.73 1.29
N PHE A 270 -12.94 -28.36 0.03
CA PHE A 270 -13.91 -28.38 -1.06
C PHE A 270 -14.62 -29.72 -1.21
N GLU A 271 -13.90 -30.84 -1.06
CA GLU A 271 -14.46 -32.19 -1.15
C GLU A 271 -15.50 -32.49 -0.07
N LYS A 272 -15.42 -31.82 1.07
CA LYS A 272 -16.40 -31.95 2.16
C LYS A 272 -17.63 -31.08 1.94
N ASN A 273 -17.44 -29.92 1.30
CA ASN A 273 -18.49 -28.94 1.07
C ASN A 273 -19.39 -29.28 -0.12
N PHE A 274 -18.86 -30.00 -1.11
CA PHE A 274 -19.57 -30.33 -2.33
C PHE A 274 -19.54 -31.82 -2.64
N SER A 275 -20.64 -32.35 -3.18
CA SER A 275 -20.77 -33.77 -3.45
C SER A 275 -19.96 -34.22 -4.67
N LYS A 276 -19.11 -35.22 -4.50
CA LYS A 276 -18.32 -35.87 -5.58
C LYS A 276 -17.65 -34.87 -6.54
N PRO A 277 -16.83 -33.96 -6.04
CA PRO A 277 -16.24 -32.93 -6.89
C PRO A 277 -15.18 -33.51 -7.81
N LEU A 278 -15.12 -32.97 -9.03
CA LEU A 278 -14.01 -33.17 -9.95
C LEU A 278 -12.91 -32.15 -9.65
N ILE A 279 -11.73 -32.61 -9.28
CA ILE A 279 -10.55 -31.75 -9.07
C ILE A 279 -9.66 -31.79 -10.30
N ILE A 280 -9.42 -30.63 -10.90
CA ILE A 280 -8.54 -30.47 -12.08
C ILE A 280 -7.39 -29.58 -11.68
N ARG A 281 -6.14 -30.02 -11.93
CA ARG A 281 -4.94 -29.21 -11.70
C ARG A 281 -4.47 -28.57 -12.98
N LEU A 282 -4.28 -27.24 -12.98
CA LEU A 282 -3.65 -26.50 -14.07
C LEU A 282 -2.22 -26.17 -13.64
N GLU A 283 -1.27 -26.95 -14.13
CA GLU A 283 0.14 -26.88 -13.73
C GLU A 283 1.04 -26.24 -14.79
N GLN A 284 0.56 -26.11 -16.03
CA GLN A 284 1.28 -25.42 -17.09
C GLN A 284 1.18 -23.90 -16.91
N ASN A 285 2.33 -23.28 -16.67
CA ASN A 285 2.46 -21.82 -16.54
C ASN A 285 2.83 -21.20 -17.89
N TYR A 286 2.08 -20.16 -18.29
CA TYR A 286 2.29 -19.42 -19.53
C TYR A 286 2.90 -18.03 -19.30
N ARG A 287 3.09 -17.64 -18.04
CA ARG A 287 3.52 -16.30 -17.67
C ARG A 287 5.03 -16.19 -17.53
N SER A 288 5.64 -16.95 -16.65
CA SER A 288 7.00 -16.76 -16.16
C SER A 288 8.01 -17.69 -16.82
N THR A 289 9.29 -17.29 -16.83
CA THR A 289 10.41 -18.16 -17.20
C THR A 289 10.59 -19.29 -16.17
N LYS A 290 11.29 -20.35 -16.55
CA LYS A 290 11.50 -21.53 -15.68
C LYS A 290 12.18 -21.22 -14.38
N ASN A 291 13.24 -20.39 -14.38
CA ASN A 291 13.98 -20.03 -13.17
C ASN A 291 13.09 -19.31 -12.15
N ILE A 292 12.24 -18.37 -12.60
CA ILE A 292 11.29 -17.66 -11.72
C ILE A 292 10.30 -18.64 -11.10
N LEU A 293 9.75 -19.53 -11.93
CA LEU A 293 8.74 -20.49 -11.50
C LEU A 293 9.30 -21.49 -10.50
N GLU A 294 10.50 -22.00 -10.76
CA GLU A 294 11.19 -22.94 -9.87
C GLU A 294 11.55 -22.29 -8.52
N CYS A 295 12.06 -21.06 -8.52
CA CYS A 295 12.29 -20.30 -7.28
C CYS A 295 11.00 -20.10 -6.48
N ALA A 296 9.93 -19.68 -7.11
CA ALA A 296 8.64 -19.46 -6.45
C ALA A 296 8.07 -20.78 -5.90
N SER A 297 8.17 -21.87 -6.67
CA SER A 297 7.70 -23.19 -6.25
C SER A 297 8.51 -23.75 -5.08
N PHE A 298 9.82 -23.54 -5.07
CA PHE A 298 10.69 -23.95 -3.97
C PHE A 298 10.37 -23.20 -2.67
N LEU A 299 10.16 -21.90 -2.76
CA LEU A 299 9.79 -21.06 -1.62
C LEU A 299 8.46 -21.51 -1.01
N ILE A 300 7.41 -21.65 -1.81
CA ILE A 300 6.07 -21.97 -1.32
C ILE A 300 5.94 -23.40 -0.82
N ALA A 301 6.79 -24.31 -1.27
CA ALA A 301 6.81 -25.72 -0.82
C ALA A 301 7.10 -25.86 0.69
N LYS A 302 7.67 -24.84 1.33
CA LYS A 302 7.90 -24.82 2.79
C LYS A 302 6.64 -24.61 3.62
N ASN A 303 5.54 -24.15 3.02
CA ASN A 303 4.25 -24.06 3.68
C ASN A 303 3.62 -25.46 3.85
N LYS A 304 2.97 -25.68 4.99
CA LYS A 304 2.21 -26.88 5.29
C LYS A 304 0.73 -26.71 4.96
N GLY A 305 0.01 -27.78 4.75
CA GLY A 305 -1.45 -27.74 4.55
C GLY A 305 -1.85 -27.11 3.21
N ARG A 306 -1.22 -27.51 2.12
CA ARG A 306 -1.53 -27.10 0.75
C ARG A 306 -1.93 -28.32 -0.10
N TYR A 307 -2.69 -28.07 -1.19
CA TYR A 307 -3.07 -29.15 -2.12
C TYR A 307 -1.88 -29.75 -2.89
N GLY A 308 -0.77 -29.02 -2.98
CA GLY A 308 0.40 -29.39 -3.78
C GLY A 308 0.13 -29.30 -5.29
N LYS A 309 1.00 -28.57 -5.99
CA LYS A 309 1.01 -28.42 -7.45
C LYS A 309 2.45 -28.38 -7.91
N GLU A 310 2.74 -29.01 -9.04
CA GLU A 310 4.05 -28.96 -9.69
C GLU A 310 3.94 -28.09 -10.96
N LEU A 311 4.26 -26.81 -10.78
CA LEU A 311 4.18 -25.87 -11.89
C LEU A 311 5.36 -26.06 -12.84
N TRP A 312 5.07 -26.11 -14.13
CA TRP A 312 6.07 -26.20 -15.19
C TRP A 312 5.76 -25.21 -16.32
N SER A 313 6.77 -24.86 -17.11
CA SER A 313 6.65 -23.91 -18.22
C SER A 313 7.42 -24.39 -19.43
N ASP A 314 6.87 -24.15 -20.63
CA ASP A 314 7.56 -24.37 -21.92
C ASP A 314 8.51 -23.22 -22.29
N LYS A 315 8.45 -22.09 -21.55
CA LYS A 315 9.31 -20.94 -21.77
C LYS A 315 10.78 -21.29 -21.53
N ASP A 316 11.66 -20.42 -21.99
CA ASP A 316 13.10 -20.48 -21.76
C ASP A 316 13.42 -20.48 -20.26
N LYS A 317 14.64 -20.92 -19.91
CA LYS A 317 15.10 -20.88 -18.52
C LYS A 317 15.03 -19.47 -17.94
N GLY A 318 15.34 -18.46 -18.76
CA GLY A 318 15.43 -17.08 -18.33
C GLY A 318 16.67 -16.78 -17.49
N GLU A 319 16.77 -15.55 -17.02
CA GLU A 319 17.86 -15.13 -16.15
C GLU A 319 17.66 -15.64 -14.71
N LYS A 320 18.76 -15.74 -13.94
CA LYS A 320 18.69 -15.98 -12.51
C LYS A 320 18.13 -14.75 -11.79
N ILE A 321 17.47 -14.94 -10.65
CA ILE A 321 16.98 -13.85 -9.82
C ILE A 321 18.20 -13.07 -9.27
N SER A 322 18.26 -11.76 -9.53
CA SER A 322 19.31 -10.90 -9.00
C SER A 322 18.96 -10.46 -7.58
N ILE A 323 19.88 -10.64 -6.63
CA ILE A 323 19.71 -10.22 -5.24
C ILE A 323 20.87 -9.28 -4.88
N LYS A 324 20.53 -8.07 -4.37
CA LYS A 324 21.52 -7.06 -4.02
C LYS A 324 21.18 -6.36 -2.72
N GLY A 325 22.17 -6.26 -1.81
CA GLY A 325 22.07 -5.53 -0.56
C GLY A 325 22.70 -4.13 -0.66
N PHE A 326 22.13 -3.17 0.06
CA PHE A 326 22.59 -1.79 0.15
C PHE A 326 22.70 -1.34 1.60
N TRP A 327 23.44 -0.26 1.87
CA TRP A 327 23.44 0.34 3.20
C TRP A 327 22.23 1.23 3.43
N HIS A 328 21.91 2.08 2.45
CA HIS A 328 20.87 3.11 2.56
C HIS A 328 19.79 2.96 1.50
N THR A 329 18.59 3.44 1.80
CA THR A 329 17.44 3.46 0.88
C THR A 329 17.72 4.27 -0.40
N LYS A 330 18.56 5.32 -0.30
CA LYS A 330 18.98 6.11 -1.45
C LYS A 330 19.80 5.29 -2.45
N GLU A 331 20.75 4.49 -1.96
CA GLU A 331 21.56 3.61 -2.82
C GLU A 331 20.68 2.57 -3.53
N GLU A 332 19.69 2.02 -2.79
CA GLU A 332 18.70 1.11 -3.36
C GLU A 332 17.92 1.76 -4.51
N SER A 333 17.41 2.98 -4.31
CA SER A 333 16.63 3.70 -5.33
C SER A 333 17.48 4.11 -6.53
N VAL A 334 18.75 4.48 -6.32
CA VAL A 334 19.70 4.75 -7.39
C VAL A 334 19.94 3.50 -8.23
N TYR A 335 20.30 2.38 -7.61
CA TYR A 335 20.52 1.13 -8.33
C TYR A 335 19.30 0.71 -9.15
N VAL A 336 18.11 0.75 -8.55
CA VAL A 336 16.87 0.36 -9.26
C VAL A 336 16.61 1.29 -10.43
N SER A 337 16.81 2.61 -10.26
CA SER A 337 16.63 3.56 -11.37
C SER A 337 17.63 3.34 -12.50
N ASP A 338 18.90 3.02 -12.19
CA ASP A 338 19.92 2.74 -13.18
C ASP A 338 19.62 1.45 -13.96
N GLU A 339 19.12 0.40 -13.29
CA GLU A 339 18.64 -0.83 -13.97
C GLU A 339 17.42 -0.54 -14.86
N ILE A 340 16.51 0.33 -14.41
CA ILE A 340 15.36 0.75 -15.23
C ILE A 340 15.82 1.54 -16.45
N GLU A 341 16.79 2.44 -16.33
CA GLU A 341 17.35 3.16 -17.48
C GLU A 341 18.00 2.19 -18.50
N LYS A 342 18.69 1.14 -18.04
CA LYS A 342 19.20 0.08 -18.93
C LYS A 342 18.07 -0.65 -19.65
N LEU A 343 16.94 -0.92 -18.96
CA LEU A 343 15.78 -1.54 -19.60
C LEU A 343 15.15 -0.62 -20.64
N ILE A 344 15.04 0.68 -20.36
CA ILE A 344 14.56 1.69 -21.31
C ILE A 344 15.48 1.77 -22.54
N SER A 345 16.79 1.77 -22.34
CA SER A 345 17.77 1.74 -23.43
C SER A 345 17.62 0.51 -24.32
N ASN A 346 17.16 -0.60 -23.75
CA ASN A 346 16.80 -1.84 -24.45
C ASN A 346 15.35 -1.82 -25.00
N LYS A 347 14.71 -0.67 -25.08
CA LYS A 347 13.35 -0.46 -25.61
C LYS A 347 12.24 -1.22 -24.83
N THR A 348 12.44 -1.50 -23.56
CA THR A 348 11.39 -2.05 -22.71
C THR A 348 10.36 -0.95 -22.40
N PRO A 349 9.05 -1.16 -22.64
CA PRO A 349 8.01 -0.19 -22.29
C PRO A 349 7.97 0.04 -20.77
N LEU A 350 7.77 1.28 -20.32
CA LEU A 350 7.66 1.61 -18.89
C LEU A 350 6.49 0.87 -18.21
N SER A 351 5.40 0.64 -18.93
CA SER A 351 4.23 -0.10 -18.45
C SER A 351 4.53 -1.57 -18.10
N GLU A 352 5.64 -2.13 -18.59
CA GLU A 352 6.10 -3.50 -18.32
C GLU A 352 7.10 -3.60 -17.18
N ILE A 353 7.29 -2.51 -16.43
CA ILE A 353 8.18 -2.43 -15.28
C ILE A 353 7.36 -2.13 -14.03
N ALA A 354 7.56 -2.92 -12.97
CA ALA A 354 6.94 -2.71 -11.68
C ALA A 354 7.93 -2.78 -10.53
N ILE A 355 7.71 -1.95 -9.51
CA ILE A 355 8.40 -2.03 -8.22
C ILE A 355 7.36 -2.40 -7.16
N LEU A 356 7.60 -3.50 -6.46
CA LEU A 356 6.69 -4.03 -5.46
C LEU A 356 7.27 -3.88 -4.06
N PHE A 357 6.47 -3.34 -3.16
CA PHE A 357 6.83 -3.08 -1.77
C PHE A 357 5.94 -3.88 -0.82
N ARG A 358 6.44 -4.22 0.37
CA ARG A 358 5.58 -4.75 1.44
C ARG A 358 4.74 -3.65 2.07
N VAL A 359 5.31 -2.47 2.24
CA VAL A 359 4.69 -1.30 2.87
C VAL A 359 4.71 -0.12 1.90
N SER A 360 3.59 0.58 1.77
CA SER A 360 3.47 1.73 0.85
C SER A 360 4.34 2.92 1.23
N ALA A 361 4.79 3.03 2.48
CA ALA A 361 5.71 4.09 2.91
C ALA A 361 7.06 4.04 2.16
N HIS A 362 7.51 2.86 1.74
CA HIS A 362 8.80 2.68 1.08
C HIS A 362 8.86 3.19 -0.37
N THR A 363 7.75 3.68 -0.93
CA THR A 363 7.74 4.21 -2.31
C THR A 363 8.51 5.52 -2.46
N ARG A 364 8.64 6.30 -1.38
CA ARG A 364 9.11 7.68 -1.41
C ARG A 364 10.50 7.84 -2.03
N SER A 365 11.51 7.11 -1.57
CA SER A 365 12.88 7.23 -2.11
C SER A 365 12.95 6.97 -3.62
N PHE A 366 12.05 6.13 -4.13
CA PHE A 366 11.89 5.86 -5.57
C PHE A 366 11.13 6.99 -6.26
N GLU A 367 10.07 7.52 -5.64
CA GLU A 367 9.30 8.65 -6.18
C GLU A 367 10.20 9.87 -6.36
N ASP A 368 10.96 10.27 -5.32
CA ASP A 368 11.89 11.38 -5.36
C ASP A 368 12.97 11.17 -6.46
N ARG A 369 13.52 9.96 -6.55
CA ARG A 369 14.52 9.63 -7.58
C ARG A 369 13.92 9.71 -8.99
N PHE A 370 12.72 9.18 -9.21
CA PHE A 370 12.07 9.20 -10.52
C PHE A 370 11.69 10.62 -10.96
N ILE A 371 11.28 11.47 -10.02
CA ILE A 371 11.01 12.88 -10.29
C ILE A 371 12.28 13.58 -10.74
N ASN A 372 13.40 13.38 -10.03
CA ASN A 372 14.68 13.98 -10.36
C ASN A 372 15.19 13.53 -11.75
N LEU A 373 14.94 12.29 -12.15
CA LEU A 373 15.31 11.75 -13.45
C LEU A 373 14.28 12.06 -14.56
N GLY A 374 13.08 12.57 -14.21
CA GLY A 374 11.99 12.79 -15.15
C GLY A 374 11.34 11.48 -15.66
N LEU A 375 11.47 10.39 -14.90
CA LEU A 375 10.84 9.10 -15.21
C LEU A 375 9.35 9.14 -14.85
N SER A 376 8.50 8.74 -15.80
CA SER A 376 7.05 8.66 -15.56
C SER A 376 6.70 7.44 -14.70
N TYR A 377 5.96 7.64 -13.61
CA TYR A 377 5.49 6.56 -12.73
C TYR A 377 4.05 6.77 -12.27
N LYS A 378 3.41 5.68 -11.85
CA LYS A 378 2.08 5.70 -11.21
C LYS A 378 2.05 4.78 -9.99
N ILE A 379 1.29 5.18 -8.98
CA ILE A 379 1.05 4.34 -7.79
C ILE A 379 -0.30 3.64 -7.96
N ILE A 380 -0.27 2.31 -7.85
CA ILE A 380 -1.46 1.48 -7.95
C ILE A 380 -1.93 1.08 -6.54
N GLY A 381 -3.18 1.42 -6.22
CA GLY A 381 -3.81 1.09 -4.93
C GLY A 381 -3.45 2.03 -3.78
N GLY A 382 -2.92 3.20 -4.08
CA GLY A 382 -2.60 4.23 -3.07
C GLY A 382 -2.38 5.61 -3.67
N LEU A 383 -2.27 6.61 -2.81
CA LEU A 383 -1.88 7.97 -3.18
C LEU A 383 -0.35 8.07 -3.25
N ARG A 384 0.15 8.94 -4.10
CA ARG A 384 1.57 9.32 -4.10
C ARG A 384 1.97 9.87 -2.74
N PHE A 385 3.23 9.78 -2.37
CA PHE A 385 3.68 10.17 -1.03
C PHE A 385 3.22 11.57 -0.63
N TYR A 386 3.46 12.56 -1.49
CA TYR A 386 3.09 13.95 -1.21
C TYR A 386 1.58 14.25 -1.35
N GLU A 387 0.77 13.33 -1.86
CA GLU A 387 -0.70 13.43 -1.94
C GLU A 387 -1.39 12.90 -0.69
N ARG A 388 -0.69 12.15 0.16
CA ARG A 388 -1.25 11.59 1.39
C ARG A 388 -1.73 12.71 2.31
N LYS A 389 -2.87 12.48 2.95
CA LYS A 389 -3.55 13.50 3.78
C LYS A 389 -2.61 14.07 4.84
N GLU A 390 -1.95 13.21 5.61
CA GLU A 390 -1.05 13.59 6.69
C GLU A 390 0.16 14.39 6.19
N ILE A 391 0.70 14.05 5.04
CA ILE A 391 1.83 14.76 4.43
C ILE A 391 1.38 16.13 3.91
N ARG A 392 0.22 16.19 3.24
CA ARG A 392 -0.34 17.46 2.77
C ARG A 392 -0.68 18.41 3.92
N ASP A 393 -1.08 17.87 5.09
CA ASP A 393 -1.34 18.68 6.28
C ASP A 393 -0.05 19.28 6.82
N VAL A 394 1.05 18.50 6.91
CA VAL A 394 2.36 19.01 7.33
C VAL A 394 2.91 20.03 6.33
N ILE A 395 2.83 19.74 5.04
CA ILE A 395 3.24 20.69 3.99
C ILE A 395 2.44 22.01 4.11
N ALA A 396 1.15 21.94 4.43
CA ALA A 396 0.35 23.16 4.61
C ALA A 396 0.78 23.96 5.87
N TYR A 397 1.20 23.29 6.97
CA TYR A 397 1.82 23.96 8.09
C TYR A 397 3.10 24.69 7.67
N LEU A 398 3.98 24.01 6.95
CA LEU A 398 5.25 24.58 6.48
C LEU A 398 5.04 25.74 5.50
N ARG A 399 4.09 25.61 4.59
CA ARG A 399 3.71 26.67 3.64
C ARG A 399 3.19 27.92 4.37
N LEU A 400 2.31 27.74 5.37
CA LEU A 400 1.80 28.86 6.15
C LEU A 400 2.92 29.55 6.96
N VAL A 401 3.85 28.80 7.54
CA VAL A 401 5.02 29.34 8.24
C VAL A 401 6.00 30.00 7.26
N HIS A 402 6.10 29.51 6.02
CA HIS A 402 6.91 30.15 4.99
C HIS A 402 6.28 31.47 4.51
N ASN A 403 4.97 31.47 4.28
CA ASN A 403 4.20 32.62 3.81
C ASN A 403 2.87 32.73 4.58
N LEU A 404 2.76 33.72 5.48
CA LEU A 404 1.56 33.97 6.30
C LEU A 404 0.32 34.35 5.48
N ASP A 405 0.48 34.74 4.22
CA ASP A 405 -0.62 35.11 3.33
C ASP A 405 -1.17 33.92 2.53
N ASP A 406 -0.66 32.69 2.77
CA ASP A 406 -1.19 31.46 2.14
C ASP A 406 -2.53 31.04 2.75
N ASN A 407 -3.60 31.61 2.20
CA ASN A 407 -4.97 31.37 2.66
C ASN A 407 -5.39 29.89 2.51
N LEU A 408 -4.93 29.20 1.47
CA LEU A 408 -5.27 27.79 1.24
C LEU A 408 -4.60 26.88 2.28
N ALA A 409 -3.37 27.16 2.62
CA ALA A 409 -2.66 26.46 3.68
C ALA A 409 -3.35 26.69 5.04
N LEU A 410 -3.71 27.93 5.35
CA LEU A 410 -4.44 28.26 6.58
C LEU A 410 -5.77 27.52 6.66
N GLU A 411 -6.60 27.58 5.61
CA GLU A 411 -7.92 26.94 5.58
C GLU A 411 -7.82 25.43 5.83
N ARG A 412 -6.75 24.80 5.33
CA ARG A 412 -6.52 23.37 5.51
C ARG A 412 -6.21 23.00 6.96
N ILE A 413 -5.36 23.78 7.65
CA ILE A 413 -4.77 23.35 8.95
C ILE A 413 -5.39 24.02 10.16
N ILE A 414 -6.14 25.09 10.03
CA ILE A 414 -6.67 25.88 11.16
C ILE A 414 -7.48 25.03 12.16
N ASN A 415 -8.16 23.99 11.66
CA ASN A 415 -8.94 23.04 12.48
C ASN A 415 -8.40 21.59 12.42
N VAL A 416 -7.15 21.41 12.08
CA VAL A 416 -6.45 20.11 12.05
C VAL A 416 -5.16 20.25 12.87
N PRO A 417 -5.08 19.65 14.07
CA PRO A 417 -6.09 18.95 14.88
C PRO A 417 -7.34 19.78 15.21
N LYS A 418 -8.41 19.14 15.63
CA LYS A 418 -9.69 19.80 15.92
C LYS A 418 -9.54 20.85 17.03
N ARG A 419 -9.85 22.11 16.72
CA ARG A 419 -9.83 23.28 17.61
C ARG A 419 -11.21 23.93 17.79
N GLY A 420 -12.28 23.24 17.35
CA GLY A 420 -13.64 23.81 17.41
C GLY A 420 -13.92 24.91 16.37
N ILE A 421 -13.03 25.11 15.42
CA ILE A 421 -13.16 26.11 14.35
C ILE A 421 -13.92 25.49 13.20
N GLY A 422 -15.24 25.69 13.14
CA GLY A 422 -16.12 25.13 12.12
C GLY A 422 -16.24 26.00 10.86
N ARG A 423 -16.99 25.49 9.86
CA ARG A 423 -17.22 26.17 8.58
C ARG A 423 -17.83 27.58 8.72
N THR A 424 -18.68 27.79 9.70
CA THR A 424 -19.29 29.13 9.98
C THR A 424 -18.26 30.15 10.43
N THR A 425 -17.31 29.75 11.27
CA THR A 425 -16.21 30.60 11.74
C THR A 425 -15.24 30.92 10.60
N LEU A 426 -14.88 29.91 9.81
CA LEU A 426 -14.06 30.10 8.59
C LEU A 426 -14.73 31.05 7.60
N GLY A 427 -16.05 30.93 7.41
CA GLY A 427 -16.82 31.85 6.57
C GLY A 427 -16.76 33.29 7.06
N LYS A 428 -16.79 33.54 8.38
CA LYS A 428 -16.62 34.89 8.95
C LYS A 428 -15.21 35.44 8.72
N ILE A 429 -14.17 34.64 8.95
CA ILE A 429 -12.78 35.05 8.69
C ILE A 429 -12.60 35.41 7.21
N ASN A 430 -13.14 34.58 6.29
CA ASN A 430 -13.05 34.84 4.85
C ASN A 430 -13.80 36.10 4.45
N SER A 431 -14.98 36.39 5.04
CA SER A 431 -15.72 37.64 4.79
C SER A 431 -14.95 38.85 5.27
N ILE A 432 -14.31 38.81 6.44
CA ILE A 432 -13.46 39.88 6.95
C ILE A 432 -12.23 40.10 6.03
N ALA A 433 -11.62 38.99 5.61
CA ALA A 433 -10.47 39.04 4.70
C ALA A 433 -10.81 39.73 3.39
N ARG A 434 -11.92 39.36 2.74
CA ARG A 434 -12.38 39.95 1.49
C ARG A 434 -12.79 41.42 1.64
N ASN A 435 -13.54 41.77 2.69
CA ASN A 435 -14.02 43.12 2.92
C ASN A 435 -12.88 44.11 3.21
N ASN A 436 -11.79 43.65 3.80
CA ASN A 436 -10.63 44.49 4.15
C ASN A 436 -9.46 44.32 3.17
N ASN A 437 -9.57 43.45 2.16
CA ASN A 437 -8.51 43.10 1.22
C ASN A 437 -7.19 42.71 1.92
N ILE A 438 -7.30 41.81 2.93
CA ILE A 438 -6.19 41.28 3.72
C ILE A 438 -6.21 39.75 3.66
N SER A 439 -5.10 39.11 4.05
CA SER A 439 -5.06 37.63 4.18
C SER A 439 -5.99 37.10 5.27
N MET A 440 -6.42 35.86 5.14
CA MET A 440 -7.24 35.20 6.16
C MET A 440 -6.54 35.12 7.52
N PHE A 441 -5.21 35.02 7.53
CA PHE A 441 -4.41 35.05 8.74
C PHE A 441 -4.54 36.38 9.47
N ASN A 442 -4.38 37.51 8.73
CA ASN A 442 -4.56 38.86 9.28
C ASN A 442 -6.02 39.13 9.65
N ALA A 443 -6.99 38.59 8.89
CA ALA A 443 -8.40 38.67 9.23
C ALA A 443 -8.75 37.94 10.52
N GLY A 444 -8.15 36.76 10.75
CA GLY A 444 -8.26 36.02 12.00
C GLY A 444 -7.76 36.84 13.19
N SER A 445 -6.61 37.50 13.05
CA SER A 445 -6.05 38.39 14.08
C SER A 445 -6.97 39.59 14.40
N LYS A 446 -7.64 40.17 13.40
CA LYS A 446 -8.63 41.23 13.64
C LYS A 446 -9.89 40.72 14.35
N MET A 447 -10.39 39.55 13.96
CA MET A 447 -11.60 38.98 14.55
C MET A 447 -11.48 38.73 16.06
N ILE A 448 -10.26 38.50 16.56
CA ILE A 448 -9.97 38.26 17.97
C ILE A 448 -10.20 39.51 18.80
N GLN A 449 -9.96 40.70 18.27
CA GLN A 449 -10.09 41.97 19.00
C GLN A 449 -11.54 42.29 19.37
N ASP A 450 -12.52 41.68 18.68
CA ASP A 450 -13.94 42.05 18.82
C ASP A 450 -14.77 41.13 19.72
N SER A 451 -14.26 39.99 20.24
CA SER A 451 -15.05 39.09 21.10
C SER A 451 -14.22 38.06 21.91
N THR A 452 -14.71 37.77 23.13
CA THR A 452 -14.09 36.82 24.11
C THR A 452 -14.66 35.40 24.00
N SER A 453 -15.15 34.97 22.86
CA SER A 453 -15.69 33.60 22.71
C SER A 453 -14.61 32.54 22.81
N LYS A 454 -14.96 31.34 23.29
CA LYS A 454 -14.04 30.19 23.37
C LYS A 454 -13.33 29.90 22.04
N VAL A 455 -14.04 30.03 20.93
CA VAL A 455 -13.50 29.84 19.58
C VAL A 455 -12.45 30.90 19.24
N ASN A 456 -12.63 32.15 19.67
CA ASN A 456 -11.65 33.22 19.46
C ASN A 456 -10.39 33.01 20.27
N ILE A 457 -10.49 32.41 21.46
CA ILE A 457 -9.32 32.01 22.26
C ILE A 457 -8.47 30.98 21.50
N GLU A 458 -9.10 29.96 20.94
CA GLU A 458 -8.41 28.92 20.14
C GLU A 458 -7.77 29.49 18.86
N ILE A 459 -8.46 30.40 18.18
CA ILE A 459 -7.89 31.11 17.01
C ILE A 459 -6.66 31.93 17.43
N ASN A 460 -6.75 32.66 18.53
CA ASN A 460 -5.64 33.46 19.06
C ASN A 460 -4.43 32.60 19.42
N GLU A 461 -4.66 31.48 20.09
CA GLU A 461 -3.59 30.55 20.44
C GLU A 461 -2.92 29.99 19.18
N PHE A 462 -3.70 29.60 18.18
CA PHE A 462 -3.18 29.12 16.90
C PHE A 462 -2.36 30.21 16.17
N ILE A 463 -2.88 31.42 16.06
CA ILE A 463 -2.17 32.54 15.39
C ILE A 463 -0.87 32.85 16.11
N ARG A 464 -0.86 32.87 17.47
CA ARG A 464 0.33 33.11 18.25
C ARG A 464 1.39 32.03 18.03
N LYS A 465 0.99 30.76 17.92
CA LYS A 465 1.91 29.65 17.60
C LYS A 465 2.52 29.83 16.21
N VAL A 466 1.70 30.17 15.20
CA VAL A 466 2.19 30.40 13.84
C VAL A 466 3.18 31.57 13.77
N HIS A 467 2.93 32.68 14.49
CA HIS A 467 3.90 33.78 14.58
C HIS A 467 5.21 33.32 15.22
N LYS A 468 5.14 32.58 16.33
CA LYS A 468 6.34 32.00 16.97
C LYS A 468 7.16 31.17 16.00
N TRP A 469 6.51 30.28 15.23
CA TRP A 469 7.19 29.44 14.25
C TRP A 469 7.78 30.24 13.08
N TYR A 470 7.07 31.28 12.64
CA TYR A 470 7.54 32.19 11.60
C TYR A 470 8.82 32.94 12.02
N ASP A 471 8.90 33.39 13.26
CA ASP A 471 10.08 34.06 13.80
C ASP A 471 11.25 33.07 13.95
N LEU A 472 10.98 31.89 14.51
CA LEU A 472 11.97 30.82 14.71
C LEU A 472 12.55 30.27 13.39
N LYS A 473 11.81 30.35 12.28
CA LYS A 473 12.30 29.91 10.95
C LYS A 473 13.67 30.51 10.58
N LYS A 474 14.03 31.66 11.12
CA LYS A 474 15.32 32.32 10.85
C LYS A 474 16.45 31.85 11.77
N GLU A 475 16.12 31.21 12.89
CA GLU A 475 17.04 30.88 13.97
C GLU A 475 17.38 29.39 14.02
N ILE A 476 16.45 28.53 13.64
CA ILE A 476 16.59 27.07 13.70
C ILE A 476 16.49 26.43 12.30
N ASP A 477 17.06 25.25 12.17
CA ASP A 477 16.99 24.46 10.94
C ASP A 477 15.54 24.06 10.61
N HIS A 478 15.26 23.89 9.32
CA HIS A 478 13.91 23.53 8.82
C HIS A 478 13.43 22.16 9.31
N ILE A 479 14.34 21.23 9.63
CA ILE A 479 14.01 19.92 10.20
C ILE A 479 13.54 20.10 11.65
N GLU A 480 14.33 20.83 12.46
CA GLU A 480 14.00 21.15 13.84
C GLU A 480 12.70 21.97 13.92
N LEU A 481 12.54 22.94 13.01
CA LEU A 481 11.30 23.71 12.88
C LEU A 481 10.09 22.81 12.63
N THR A 482 10.23 21.84 11.73
CA THR A 482 9.14 20.89 11.39
C THR A 482 8.77 20.04 12.61
N GLN A 483 9.75 19.50 13.32
CA GLN A 483 9.52 18.73 14.54
C GLN A 483 8.80 19.56 15.61
N LEU A 484 9.25 20.80 15.83
CA LEU A 484 8.62 21.73 16.75
C LEU A 484 7.16 22.04 16.36
N ILE A 485 6.88 22.26 15.08
CA ILE A 485 5.52 22.50 14.60
C ILE A 485 4.62 21.29 14.87
N LEU A 486 5.10 20.07 14.62
CA LEU A 486 4.35 18.83 14.83
C LEU A 486 4.03 18.61 16.31
N GLU A 487 4.97 18.88 17.22
CA GLU A 487 4.81 18.79 18.67
C GLU A 487 3.87 19.89 19.20
N ASP A 488 4.18 21.17 18.92
CA ASP A 488 3.41 22.34 19.39
C ASP A 488 1.96 22.31 18.90
N SER A 489 1.71 21.82 17.67
CA SER A 489 0.37 21.66 17.11
C SER A 489 -0.38 20.46 17.66
N LYS A 490 0.30 19.54 18.36
CA LYS A 490 -0.22 18.22 18.78
C LYS A 490 -0.68 17.35 17.62
N TYR A 491 -0.04 17.50 16.46
CA TYR A 491 -0.44 16.78 15.24
C TYR A 491 -0.09 15.29 15.32
N VAL A 492 1.05 14.95 15.94
CA VAL A 492 1.47 13.55 16.15
C VAL A 492 0.47 12.84 17.09
N GLU A 493 0.12 13.45 18.22
CA GLU A 493 -0.89 12.91 19.14
C GLU A 493 -2.25 12.72 18.47
N TYR A 494 -2.63 13.65 17.60
CA TYR A 494 -3.86 13.56 16.82
C TYR A 494 -3.82 12.37 15.86
N LEU A 495 -2.70 12.12 15.15
CA LEU A 495 -2.54 10.98 14.27
C LEU A 495 -2.54 9.66 15.05
N GLU A 496 -1.87 9.59 16.21
CA GLU A 496 -1.90 8.41 17.07
C GLU A 496 -3.33 8.06 17.51
N GLN A 497 -4.13 9.07 17.85
CA GLN A 497 -5.53 8.86 18.20
C GLN A 497 -6.36 8.42 16.97
N GLU A 498 -6.10 8.98 15.79
CA GLU A 498 -6.74 8.54 14.55
C GLU A 498 -6.33 7.11 14.17
N GLU A 499 -5.05 6.73 14.32
CA GLU A 499 -4.59 5.36 14.07
C GLU A 499 -5.22 4.35 15.03
N LYS A 500 -5.28 4.66 16.32
CA LYS A 500 -5.98 3.84 17.32
C LYS A 500 -7.46 3.67 16.99
N ASN A 501 -8.06 4.64 16.32
CA ASN A 501 -9.48 4.66 15.98
C ASN A 501 -9.79 4.22 14.54
N SER A 502 -8.80 3.99 13.67
CA SER A 502 -9.00 3.66 12.25
C SER A 502 -8.90 2.16 11.97
N LYS A 503 -9.78 1.64 11.11
CA LYS A 503 -9.73 0.27 10.56
C LYS A 503 -9.02 0.17 9.22
N ASN A 504 -8.83 1.31 8.55
CA ASN A 504 -8.26 1.32 7.22
C ASN A 504 -6.75 1.04 7.31
N PRO A 505 -6.20 0.02 6.63
CA PRO A 505 -4.76 -0.24 6.60
C PRO A 505 -3.93 0.96 6.14
N GLU A 506 -4.49 1.82 5.28
CA GLU A 506 -3.84 3.06 4.85
C GLU A 506 -3.62 4.07 5.98
N ASN A 507 -4.47 4.03 7.00
CA ASN A 507 -4.34 4.91 8.17
C ASN A 507 -3.36 4.36 9.23
N LEU A 508 -2.97 3.09 9.15
CA LEU A 508 -2.07 2.45 10.12
C LEU A 508 -0.61 2.86 9.96
N ASN A 509 -0.24 3.49 8.85
CA ASN A 509 1.13 3.86 8.53
C ASN A 509 1.34 5.40 8.51
N ARG A 510 0.40 6.18 9.03
CA ARG A 510 0.51 7.67 8.97
C ARG A 510 1.67 8.21 9.77
N LEU A 511 1.92 7.65 10.95
CA LEU A 511 3.08 8.04 11.77
C LEU A 511 4.40 7.66 11.10
N GLU A 512 4.45 6.52 10.43
CA GLU A 512 5.62 6.12 9.64
C GLU A 512 5.83 7.07 8.45
N ASN A 513 4.74 7.48 7.79
CA ASN A 513 4.81 8.49 6.72
C ASN A 513 5.35 9.84 7.23
N ILE A 514 4.98 10.27 8.45
CA ILE A 514 5.52 11.49 9.05
C ILE A 514 7.01 11.36 9.38
N LYS A 515 7.46 10.22 9.91
CA LYS A 515 8.89 9.97 10.14
C LYS A 515 9.68 10.02 8.84
N GLU A 516 9.18 9.34 7.81
CA GLU A 516 9.75 9.34 6.46
C GLU A 516 9.78 10.77 5.87
N PHE A 517 8.73 11.56 6.12
CA PHE A 517 8.67 12.97 5.70
C PHE A 517 9.75 13.81 6.38
N ILE A 518 9.92 13.71 7.70
CA ILE A 518 10.97 14.43 8.43
C ILE A 518 12.36 14.04 7.90
N GLU A 519 12.56 12.78 7.65
CA GLU A 519 13.83 12.28 7.08
C GLU A 519 14.10 12.90 5.69
N SER A 520 13.04 13.09 4.90
CA SER A 520 13.14 13.70 3.57
C SER A 520 13.67 15.12 3.58
N LEU A 521 13.37 15.86 4.63
CA LEU A 521 13.80 17.25 4.74
C LEU A 521 15.32 17.38 4.78
N LYS A 522 16.03 16.33 5.23
CA LYS A 522 17.51 16.31 5.27
C LYS A 522 18.16 16.41 3.87
N ASP A 523 17.40 16.12 2.82
CA ASP A 523 17.87 16.16 1.44
C ASP A 523 17.86 17.58 0.86
N PHE A 524 17.36 18.55 1.61
CA PHE A 524 17.21 19.93 1.17
C PHE A 524 18.00 20.86 2.09
N GLU A 525 18.63 21.88 1.51
CA GLU A 525 19.40 22.86 2.28
C GLU A 525 18.54 23.76 3.17
N ASN A 526 17.30 24.03 2.73
CA ASN A 526 16.38 24.91 3.42
C ASN A 526 14.92 24.61 3.07
N LEU A 527 13.99 25.22 3.82
CA LEU A 527 12.55 25.07 3.66
C LEU A 527 12.05 25.51 2.27
N GLU A 528 12.62 26.56 1.71
CA GLU A 528 12.21 27.12 0.41
C GLU A 528 12.46 26.12 -0.73
N GLY A 529 13.69 25.57 -0.79
CA GLY A 529 14.05 24.55 -1.80
C GLY A 529 13.21 23.28 -1.68
N PHE A 530 12.84 22.89 -0.44
CA PHE A 530 11.91 21.79 -0.23
C PHE A 530 10.50 22.12 -0.79
N LEU A 531 9.94 23.28 -0.48
CA LEU A 531 8.60 23.66 -0.94
C LEU A 531 8.53 23.84 -2.45
N GLU A 532 9.60 24.34 -3.08
CA GLU A 532 9.72 24.39 -4.55
C GLU A 532 9.70 22.99 -5.15
N HIS A 533 10.48 22.07 -4.59
CA HIS A 533 10.49 20.67 -5.02
C HIS A 533 9.10 20.05 -4.95
N VAL A 534 8.40 20.20 -3.83
CA VAL A 534 7.02 19.70 -3.67
C VAL A 534 6.08 20.32 -4.71
N GLY A 535 6.23 21.61 -5.00
CA GLY A 535 5.46 22.30 -6.06
C GLY A 535 5.65 21.65 -7.42
N LEU A 536 6.90 21.39 -7.81
CA LEU A 536 7.23 20.71 -9.08
C LEU A 536 6.71 19.27 -9.14
N VAL A 537 6.76 18.55 -8.02
CA VAL A 537 6.20 17.18 -7.91
C VAL A 537 4.71 17.22 -8.18
N MET A 538 3.99 18.15 -7.55
CA MET A 538 2.54 18.26 -7.69
C MET A 538 2.09 18.70 -9.07
N GLU A 539 2.89 19.51 -9.78
CA GLU A 539 2.61 19.96 -11.15
C GLU A 539 2.76 18.82 -12.18
N ASN A 540 3.76 17.94 -12.00
CA ASN A 540 3.98 16.79 -12.88
C ASN A 540 2.89 15.70 -12.77
N ILE A 541 1.97 15.81 -11.82
CA ILE A 541 0.84 14.88 -11.60
C ILE A 541 -0.19 14.95 -12.76
N SER A 542 -0.34 16.07 -13.43
CA SER A 542 -1.34 16.28 -14.49
C SER A 542 -1.03 15.56 -15.82
N ASN A 543 0.19 15.04 -15.99
CA ASN A 543 0.68 14.44 -17.23
C ASN A 543 0.85 12.91 -17.15
N THR A 544 -0.13 12.16 -16.61
CA THR A 544 -0.07 10.68 -16.61
C THR A 544 -0.35 10.14 -18.01
N ASN A 545 0.71 9.87 -18.77
CA ASN A 545 0.65 9.03 -19.96
C ASN A 545 0.47 7.55 -19.53
N ASP A 546 -0.20 6.75 -20.37
CA ASP A 546 -0.37 5.29 -20.16
C ASP A 546 0.96 4.52 -20.05
N GLU A 547 2.06 5.09 -20.53
CA GLU A 547 3.41 4.56 -20.42
C GLU A 547 4.09 5.08 -19.14
N SER A 548 3.91 4.35 -18.04
CA SER A 548 4.50 4.70 -16.75
C SER A 548 4.90 3.47 -15.94
N ILE A 549 5.98 3.59 -15.15
CA ILE A 549 6.44 2.56 -14.22
C ILE A 549 5.39 2.39 -13.12
N SER A 550 5.07 1.15 -12.77
CA SER A 550 4.07 0.86 -11.73
C SER A 550 4.72 0.65 -10.37
N LEU A 551 4.39 1.49 -9.40
CA LEU A 551 4.76 1.34 -7.98
C LEU A 551 3.54 0.85 -7.21
N MET A 552 3.68 -0.22 -6.42
CA MET A 552 2.55 -0.77 -5.67
C MET A 552 2.98 -1.69 -4.53
N THR A 553 2.04 -1.98 -3.62
CA THR A 553 2.29 -3.04 -2.64
C THR A 553 2.19 -4.43 -3.29
N MET A 554 2.87 -5.42 -2.71
CA MET A 554 2.80 -6.82 -3.16
C MET A 554 1.36 -7.35 -3.16
N HIS A 555 0.51 -6.89 -2.23
CA HIS A 555 -0.92 -7.24 -2.21
C HIS A 555 -1.69 -6.66 -3.41
N SER A 556 -1.42 -5.41 -3.76
CA SER A 556 -2.07 -4.75 -4.90
C SER A 556 -1.61 -5.32 -6.24
N ALA A 557 -0.47 -6.00 -6.27
CA ALA A 557 0.06 -6.66 -7.47
C ALA A 557 -0.66 -7.97 -7.81
N LYS A 558 -1.50 -8.50 -6.90
CA LYS A 558 -2.28 -9.71 -7.19
C LYS A 558 -3.19 -9.50 -8.40
N GLY A 559 -3.13 -10.43 -9.36
CA GLY A 559 -3.86 -10.34 -10.64
C GLY A 559 -3.10 -9.62 -11.76
N LEU A 560 -2.08 -8.81 -11.45
CA LEU A 560 -1.26 -8.11 -12.42
C LEU A 560 -0.04 -8.95 -12.86
N GLU A 561 0.64 -8.51 -13.95
CA GLU A 561 1.86 -9.14 -14.44
C GLU A 561 2.70 -8.16 -15.25
N PHE A 562 4.03 -8.27 -15.14
CA PHE A 562 5.00 -7.35 -15.75
C PHE A 562 6.20 -8.15 -16.29
N ASP A 563 6.88 -7.62 -17.30
CA ASP A 563 8.09 -8.26 -17.81
C ASP A 563 9.25 -8.20 -16.78
N ASN A 564 9.43 -7.05 -16.13
CA ASN A 564 10.49 -6.83 -15.17
C ASN A 564 9.91 -6.37 -13.83
N VAL A 565 10.26 -7.07 -12.77
CA VAL A 565 9.75 -6.80 -11.42
C VAL A 565 10.90 -6.57 -10.45
N PHE A 566 10.88 -5.43 -9.79
CA PHE A 566 11.77 -5.11 -8.67
C PHE A 566 11.02 -5.35 -7.36
N LEU A 567 11.59 -6.13 -6.48
CA LEU A 567 11.06 -6.48 -5.16
C LEU A 567 11.91 -5.79 -4.11
N ALA A 568 11.48 -4.59 -3.69
CA ALA A 568 12.24 -3.73 -2.78
C ALA A 568 11.86 -3.97 -1.32
N GLY A 569 12.85 -3.82 -0.43
CA GLY A 569 12.63 -3.92 1.02
C GLY A 569 12.46 -5.34 1.52
N TRP A 570 13.23 -6.30 1.01
CA TRP A 570 13.23 -7.69 1.52
C TRP A 570 14.11 -7.82 2.76
N GLU A 571 13.63 -7.26 3.88
CA GLU A 571 14.33 -7.15 5.16
C GLU A 571 13.54 -7.87 6.25
N GLU A 572 14.24 -8.53 7.16
CA GLU A 572 13.61 -9.19 8.30
C GLU A 572 12.88 -8.16 9.18
N GLY A 573 11.64 -8.48 9.58
CA GLY A 573 10.78 -7.56 10.33
C GLY A 573 9.90 -6.66 9.45
N VAL A 574 10.35 -6.33 8.22
CA VAL A 574 9.56 -5.65 7.19
C VAL A 574 8.85 -6.67 6.32
N PHE A 575 9.60 -7.61 5.77
CA PHE A 575 9.10 -8.73 4.98
C PHE A 575 9.91 -10.00 5.23
N PRO A 576 9.37 -10.98 6.01
CA PRO A 576 8.01 -11.03 6.56
C PRO A 576 7.72 -9.96 7.61
N SER A 577 6.46 -9.48 7.66
CA SER A 577 6.01 -8.51 8.64
C SER A 577 6.01 -9.10 10.04
N MET A 578 6.75 -8.46 10.98
CA MET A 578 6.80 -8.90 12.38
C MET A 578 5.41 -8.92 13.00
N ARG A 579 4.61 -7.90 12.72
CA ARG A 579 3.23 -7.80 13.21
C ARG A 579 2.37 -9.00 12.79
N SER A 580 2.49 -9.44 11.54
CA SER A 580 1.75 -10.61 11.04
C SER A 580 2.15 -11.88 11.77
N ILE A 581 3.44 -12.00 12.09
CA ILE A 581 3.97 -13.15 12.85
C ILE A 581 3.51 -13.09 14.31
N ASP A 582 3.54 -11.92 14.95
CA ASP A 582 3.12 -11.76 16.35
C ASP A 582 1.62 -12.02 16.54
N GLU A 583 0.78 -11.56 15.62
CA GLU A 583 -0.67 -11.74 15.69
C GLU A 583 -1.12 -13.18 15.37
N LEU A 584 -0.51 -13.85 14.38
CA LEU A 584 -0.98 -15.12 13.82
C LEU A 584 0.03 -16.28 13.97
N GLY A 585 1.22 -16.03 14.49
CA GLY A 585 2.27 -17.04 14.66
C GLY A 585 2.69 -17.68 13.34
N LYS A 586 2.75 -19.01 13.31
CA LYS A 586 3.14 -19.78 12.11
C LYS A 586 2.21 -19.52 10.90
N LYS A 587 0.93 -19.29 11.13
CA LYS A 587 -0.03 -19.00 10.05
C LYS A 587 0.28 -17.66 9.38
N GLY A 588 0.70 -16.65 10.18
CA GLY A 588 1.14 -15.37 9.66
C GLY A 588 2.37 -15.50 8.77
N LEU A 589 3.38 -16.28 9.21
CA LEU A 589 4.56 -16.54 8.39
C LEU A 589 4.22 -17.28 7.08
N GLU A 590 3.29 -18.24 7.11
CA GLU A 590 2.84 -18.95 5.92
C GLU A 590 2.09 -18.02 4.95
N GLU A 591 1.33 -17.04 5.46
CA GLU A 591 0.66 -16.03 4.63
C GLU A 591 1.67 -15.05 4.01
N GLU A 592 2.65 -14.57 4.77
CA GLU A 592 3.74 -13.74 4.23
C GLU A 592 4.53 -14.51 3.15
N ARG A 593 4.73 -15.83 3.31
CA ARG A 593 5.38 -16.65 2.27
C ARG A 593 4.51 -16.81 1.01
N ARG A 594 3.17 -16.89 1.15
CA ARG A 594 2.27 -16.81 0.00
C ARG A 594 2.36 -15.45 -0.69
N LEU A 595 2.52 -14.38 0.09
CA LEU A 595 2.71 -13.04 -0.47
C LEU A 595 4.03 -12.95 -1.25
N ALA A 596 5.12 -13.54 -0.75
CA ALA A 596 6.38 -13.65 -1.47
C ALA A 596 6.22 -14.46 -2.77
N TYR A 597 5.51 -15.58 -2.72
CA TYR A 597 5.16 -16.37 -3.91
C TYR A 597 4.35 -15.55 -4.93
N VAL A 598 3.36 -14.78 -4.46
CA VAL A 598 2.58 -13.89 -5.32
C VAL A 598 3.52 -12.86 -5.97
N ALA A 599 4.39 -12.20 -5.21
CA ALA A 599 5.31 -11.18 -5.71
C ALA A 599 6.25 -11.73 -6.79
N LEU A 600 6.89 -12.88 -6.54
CA LEU A 600 7.77 -13.55 -7.50
C LEU A 600 7.02 -13.90 -8.79
N THR A 601 5.80 -14.42 -8.68
CA THR A 601 5.01 -14.87 -9.83
C THR A 601 4.34 -13.72 -10.61
N ARG A 602 4.59 -12.45 -10.25
CA ARG A 602 4.17 -11.29 -11.07
C ARG A 602 5.10 -11.08 -12.27
N ALA A 603 6.34 -11.52 -12.17
CA ALA A 603 7.33 -11.34 -13.24
C ALA A 603 7.15 -12.35 -14.37
N ARG A 604 7.26 -11.84 -15.60
CA ARG A 604 7.31 -12.67 -16.80
C ARG A 604 8.75 -13.04 -17.20
N ARG A 605 9.72 -12.12 -17.04
CA ARG A 605 11.10 -12.29 -17.55
C ARG A 605 12.18 -12.14 -16.51
N LYS A 606 12.18 -11.03 -15.73
CA LYS A 606 13.26 -10.71 -14.79
C LYS A 606 12.74 -10.31 -13.41
N ILE A 607 13.52 -10.69 -12.39
CA ILE A 607 13.30 -10.28 -11.00
C ILE A 607 14.60 -9.75 -10.42
N HIS A 608 14.49 -8.58 -9.78
CA HIS A 608 15.52 -8.00 -8.93
C HIS A 608 14.98 -7.91 -7.51
N ILE A 609 15.65 -8.52 -6.54
CA ILE A 609 15.34 -8.43 -5.11
C ILE A 609 16.36 -7.49 -4.48
N THR A 610 15.90 -6.52 -3.71
CA THR A 610 16.76 -5.58 -3.00
C THR A 610 16.42 -5.52 -1.53
N TYR A 611 17.42 -5.26 -0.67
CA TYR A 611 17.27 -5.04 0.76
C TYR A 611 18.28 -4.01 1.24
N VAL A 612 17.99 -3.38 2.39
CA VAL A 612 18.82 -2.34 3.01
C VAL A 612 19.23 -2.77 4.40
N ASN A 613 20.54 -2.65 4.70
CA ASN A 613 21.11 -3.06 5.97
C ASN A 613 20.87 -2.06 7.11
N GLN A 614 20.71 -0.77 6.81
CA GLN A 614 20.38 0.24 7.80
C GLN A 614 18.87 0.22 8.09
N ASN A 615 18.51 0.32 9.37
CA ASN A 615 17.10 0.39 9.73
C ASN A 615 16.45 1.61 9.06
N ARG A 616 15.41 1.39 8.26
CA ARG A 616 14.66 2.42 7.53
C ARG A 616 14.02 3.46 8.47
N TYR A 617 13.83 3.12 9.75
CA TYR A 617 13.07 3.89 10.73
C TYR A 617 13.89 4.40 11.91
N SER A 618 15.16 4.07 12.03
CA SER A 618 15.96 4.45 13.19
C SER A 618 17.37 4.89 12.79
N TYR A 619 17.62 6.19 12.93
CA TYR A 619 18.96 6.77 12.81
C TYR A 619 19.72 6.81 14.14
N VAL A 620 19.08 6.47 15.26
CA VAL A 620 19.63 6.59 16.62
C VAL A 620 20.09 5.25 17.18
N SER A 621 19.50 4.14 16.73
CA SER A 621 19.94 2.80 17.11
C SER A 621 20.86 2.22 16.02
N HIS A 622 22.02 1.70 16.43
CA HIS A 622 22.92 0.93 15.56
C HIS A 622 22.35 -0.45 15.19
N ASP A 623 21.02 -0.59 15.12
CA ASP A 623 20.36 -1.83 14.76
C ASP A 623 20.42 -2.01 13.25
N PHE A 624 21.18 -2.99 12.81
CA PHE A 624 21.25 -3.38 11.42
C PHE A 624 20.05 -4.25 11.05
N ASN A 625 19.40 -3.97 9.94
CA ASN A 625 18.44 -4.88 9.35
C ASN A 625 19.15 -6.11 8.80
N MET A 626 18.59 -7.28 9.07
CA MET A 626 19.03 -8.52 8.43
C MET A 626 18.27 -8.72 7.11
N PRO A 627 18.90 -9.34 6.11
CA PRO A 627 18.16 -9.78 4.91
C PRO A 627 16.96 -10.65 5.31
N SER A 628 15.88 -10.55 4.55
CA SER A 628 14.71 -11.39 4.75
C SER A 628 15.06 -12.88 4.76
N ARG A 629 14.53 -13.62 5.70
CA ARG A 629 14.64 -15.10 5.72
C ARG A 629 14.16 -15.76 4.43
N PHE A 630 13.28 -15.11 3.69
CA PHE A 630 12.82 -15.61 2.41
C PHE A 630 13.92 -15.63 1.35
N ILE A 631 14.95 -14.78 1.46
CA ILE A 631 16.12 -14.81 0.59
C ILE A 631 16.93 -16.10 0.83
N GLU A 632 17.10 -16.50 2.10
CA GLU A 632 17.79 -17.75 2.44
C GLU A 632 16.99 -18.99 2.03
N GLU A 633 15.67 -18.83 1.91
CA GLU A 633 14.78 -19.90 1.47
C GLU A 633 14.80 -20.14 -0.04
N LEU A 634 15.41 -19.26 -0.85
CA LEU A 634 15.53 -19.44 -2.29
C LEU A 634 16.65 -20.42 -2.68
N PRO A 635 16.50 -21.19 -3.76
CA PRO A 635 17.52 -22.13 -4.21
C PRO A 635 18.75 -21.40 -4.76
N LYS A 636 19.94 -21.63 -4.17
CA LYS A 636 21.18 -20.93 -4.47
C LYS A 636 21.62 -21.01 -5.94
N ASN A 637 21.29 -22.09 -6.63
CA ASN A 637 21.61 -22.29 -8.04
C ASN A 637 20.81 -21.39 -9.00
N LEU A 638 19.65 -20.86 -8.56
CA LEU A 638 18.72 -20.04 -9.35
C LEU A 638 18.81 -18.53 -9.00
N VAL A 639 19.60 -18.18 -8.01
CA VAL A 639 19.81 -16.80 -7.60
C VAL A 639 21.23 -16.34 -7.91
N ASN A 640 21.41 -15.05 -8.14
CA ASN A 640 22.72 -14.39 -8.26
C ASN A 640 22.81 -13.36 -7.13
N ILE A 641 23.55 -13.70 -6.07
CA ILE A 641 23.73 -12.83 -4.91
C ILE A 641 25.01 -12.04 -5.11
N ASN A 642 24.88 -10.80 -5.47
CA ASN A 642 25.99 -9.88 -5.55
C ASN A 642 26.14 -9.16 -4.20
N ASN A 643 26.94 -9.73 -3.30
CA ASN A 643 27.38 -9.08 -2.06
C ASN A 643 28.42 -8.00 -2.34
N SER A 644 28.18 -7.13 -3.30
CA SER A 644 28.90 -5.88 -3.33
C SER A 644 28.35 -5.02 -2.19
N THR A 645 28.86 -5.21 -0.97
CA THR A 645 29.02 -4.09 -0.06
C THR A 645 29.72 -3.02 -0.88
N TYR A 646 29.02 -1.97 -1.25
CA TYR A 646 29.66 -0.72 -1.61
C TYR A 646 30.31 -0.21 -0.33
N LEU A 647 31.45 -0.84 0.05
CA LEU A 647 32.42 -0.25 0.93
C LEU A 647 32.82 1.04 0.24
N SER A 648 32.48 2.15 0.89
CA SER A 648 32.97 3.48 0.61
C SER A 648 34.34 3.47 -0.05
N ASN A 649 34.38 3.50 -1.36
CA ASN A 649 35.46 4.06 -2.08
C ASN A 649 34.94 5.31 -2.77
N ASN A 650 35.63 6.39 -2.54
CA ASN A 650 35.45 7.72 -3.12
C ASN A 650 35.54 7.75 -4.67
N ASN A 651 34.99 6.78 -5.35
CA ASN A 651 35.02 6.68 -6.82
C ASN A 651 33.68 7.02 -7.45
N PHE A 652 32.83 7.81 -6.74
CA PHE A 652 31.63 8.37 -7.36
C PHE A 652 31.93 9.27 -8.57
N ILE A 653 33.15 9.79 -8.64
CA ILE A 653 33.60 10.70 -9.71
C ILE A 653 34.04 9.92 -10.95
N ASP A 654 34.64 8.72 -10.81
CA ASP A 654 35.20 8.00 -11.97
C ASP A 654 34.17 7.22 -12.81
N GLU A 655 33.03 6.82 -12.25
CA GLU A 655 31.96 6.20 -13.05
C GLU A 655 31.18 7.23 -13.89
N PHE A 656 31.16 8.50 -13.48
CA PHE A 656 30.53 9.58 -14.26
C PHE A 656 31.32 9.97 -15.49
N SER A 657 32.64 9.82 -15.50
CA SER A 657 33.50 10.10 -16.66
C SER A 657 33.31 9.11 -17.82
N GLN A 658 32.78 7.91 -17.56
CA GLN A 658 32.45 6.93 -18.62
C GLN A 658 31.09 7.21 -19.29
N ILE A 659 30.25 8.11 -18.73
CA ILE A 659 28.91 8.44 -19.22
C ILE A 659 28.94 9.50 -20.32
N GLU A 660 30.06 10.23 -20.49
CA GLU A 660 30.23 11.24 -21.55
C GLU A 660 30.20 10.66 -22.99
N ASN A 661 30.32 9.35 -23.13
CA ASN A 661 30.34 8.66 -24.43
C ASN A 661 28.98 8.02 -24.82
N MET A 662 27.91 8.26 -24.10
CA MET A 662 26.58 7.76 -24.49
C MET A 662 25.83 8.78 -25.33
N ASP A 663 25.25 8.28 -26.43
CA ASP A 663 24.51 9.02 -27.44
C ASP A 663 23.49 9.99 -26.84
N SER A 664 23.58 11.28 -27.18
CA SER A 664 22.81 12.40 -26.62
C SER A 664 21.30 12.35 -26.86
N SER A 665 20.82 11.37 -27.63
CA SER A 665 19.40 11.22 -28.00
C SER A 665 18.49 10.64 -26.89
N PHE A 666 19.05 10.11 -25.80
CA PHE A 666 18.31 9.41 -24.74
C PHE A 666 18.38 10.07 -23.35
N ILE A 667 18.85 11.31 -23.25
CA ILE A 667 18.95 12.00 -21.97
C ILE A 667 17.58 12.63 -21.64
N THR A 668 16.93 12.11 -20.61
CA THR A 668 15.67 12.69 -20.10
C THR A 668 15.89 14.13 -19.59
N PRO A 669 14.86 14.98 -19.59
CA PRO A 669 14.95 16.37 -19.09
C PRO A 669 15.43 16.47 -17.63
N GLY A 670 15.10 15.46 -16.79
CA GLY A 670 15.57 15.36 -15.40
C GLY A 670 17.05 15.07 -15.31
N ARG A 671 17.57 14.16 -16.14
CA ARG A 671 18.98 13.83 -16.20
C ARG A 671 19.83 14.98 -16.75
N LYS A 672 19.32 15.75 -17.72
CA LYS A 672 19.96 16.99 -18.16
C LYS A 672 20.11 18.01 -17.02
N ARG A 673 19.08 18.17 -16.20
CA ARG A 673 19.13 19.06 -15.03
C ARG A 673 20.07 18.55 -13.93
N LEU A 674 20.13 17.25 -13.69
CA LEU A 674 21.07 16.65 -12.75
C LEU A 674 22.52 16.88 -13.23
N LEU A 675 22.82 16.59 -14.49
CA LEU A 675 24.15 16.81 -15.09
C LEU A 675 24.56 18.28 -15.11
N SER A 676 23.61 19.22 -15.32
CA SER A 676 23.89 20.65 -15.25
C SER A 676 24.13 21.16 -13.83
N ARG A 677 23.56 20.54 -12.80
CA ARG A 677 23.86 20.83 -11.39
C ARG A 677 25.24 20.33 -11.00
N ILE A 678 25.57 19.08 -11.37
CA ILE A 678 26.90 18.51 -11.11
C ILE A 678 28.00 19.35 -11.78
N LYS A 679 27.82 19.79 -13.05
CA LYS A 679 28.78 20.71 -13.70
C LYS A 679 28.88 22.07 -12.98
N LYS A 680 27.79 22.59 -12.41
CA LYS A 680 27.83 23.85 -11.65
C LYS A 680 28.57 23.70 -10.30
N GLU A 681 28.48 22.52 -9.66
CA GLU A 681 29.24 22.22 -8.46
C GLU A 681 30.74 22.00 -8.76
N GLU A 682 31.09 21.48 -9.94
CA GLU A 682 32.51 21.35 -10.38
C GLU A 682 33.13 22.71 -10.70
N ASP A 683 32.36 23.67 -11.22
CA ASP A 683 32.85 25.03 -11.54
C ASP A 683 33.06 25.91 -10.28
N ASP A 684 32.43 25.59 -9.15
CA ASP A 684 32.59 26.32 -7.88
C ASP A 684 33.63 25.74 -6.92
N TRP A 685 34.30 24.60 -7.28
CA TRP A 685 35.27 23.92 -6.43
C TRP A 685 36.66 23.85 -7.05
N ASP A 686 37.25 25.01 -7.41
CA ASP A 686 38.66 25.11 -7.70
C ASP A 686 39.46 25.54 -6.46
N PHE A 687 39.69 24.59 -5.55
CA PHE A 687 40.62 24.70 -4.46
C PHE A 687 41.73 23.64 -4.54
N ASN A 688 42.73 23.92 -5.34
CA ASN A 688 44.04 23.27 -5.23
C ASN A 688 44.67 23.64 -3.89
N GLN A 689 44.54 22.80 -2.88
CA GLN A 689 45.43 22.78 -1.74
C GLN A 689 46.01 21.38 -1.57
N ASP A 690 47.27 21.25 -1.98
CA ASP A 690 48.15 20.13 -1.64
C ASP A 690 48.26 20.02 -0.12
N TYR A 691 47.54 19.06 0.50
CA TYR A 691 47.72 18.73 1.90
C TYR A 691 48.92 17.78 2.04
N GLN A 692 50.08 18.32 2.38
CA GLN A 692 51.17 17.53 2.94
C GLN A 692 50.80 17.03 4.33
N SER A 693 50.82 15.72 4.52
CA SER A 693 50.67 15.07 5.83
C SER A 693 51.85 15.46 6.71
N ASN A 694 51.67 16.41 7.61
CA ASN A 694 52.70 16.77 8.61
C ASN A 694 52.62 15.80 9.80
N SER A 695 53.63 14.97 9.90
CA SER A 695 53.85 13.95 10.93
C SER A 695 54.38 14.48 12.29
N ASN A 696 54.23 15.78 12.61
CA ASN A 696 54.83 16.39 13.81
C ASN A 696 53.80 17.03 14.74
N ALA A 697 52.64 16.40 14.99
CA ALA A 697 51.76 16.83 16.04
C ALA A 697 52.34 16.44 17.40
N THR A 698 52.61 17.41 18.28
CA THR A 698 53.04 17.18 19.65
C THR A 698 52.08 17.88 20.62
N GLU A 699 51.92 17.32 21.83
CA GLU A 699 51.20 18.00 22.91
C GLU A 699 51.84 19.35 23.18
N GLY A 700 51.03 20.39 23.33
CA GLY A 700 51.48 21.77 23.53
C GLY A 700 51.59 22.58 22.20
N SER A 701 51.45 21.97 21.03
CA SER A 701 51.48 22.68 19.76
C SER A 701 50.31 23.65 19.60
N ARG A 702 50.57 24.82 19.04
CA ARG A 702 49.54 25.81 18.72
C ARG A 702 48.93 25.45 17.38
N VAL A 703 47.63 25.36 17.31
CA VAL A 703 46.86 24.93 16.12
C VAL A 703 45.73 25.88 15.81
N PHE A 704 45.33 25.91 14.59
CA PHE A 704 44.16 26.68 14.10
C PHE A 704 43.15 25.72 13.50
N HIS A 705 41.88 25.93 13.87
CA HIS A 705 40.72 25.24 13.28
C HIS A 705 39.76 26.26 12.70
N GLN A 706 39.31 26.04 11.47
CA GLN A 706 38.48 26.99 10.72
C GLN A 706 37.22 27.48 11.49
N LYS A 707 36.56 26.58 12.24
CA LYS A 707 35.33 26.88 12.99
C LYS A 707 35.58 27.40 14.38
N PHE A 708 36.69 27.02 15.07
CA PHE A 708 36.92 27.29 16.49
C PHE A 708 38.05 28.27 16.74
N GLY A 709 38.81 28.65 15.70
CA GLY A 709 39.93 29.57 15.79
C GLY A 709 41.23 28.94 16.32
N TYR A 710 42.09 29.74 16.93
CA TYR A 710 43.34 29.29 17.52
C TYR A 710 43.12 28.53 18.83
N GLY A 711 43.92 27.48 19.02
CA GLY A 711 43.94 26.67 20.23
C GLY A 711 45.25 25.96 20.46
N LYS A 712 45.40 25.26 21.57
CA LYS A 712 46.56 24.51 21.97
C LYS A 712 46.22 23.05 22.20
N ILE A 713 46.97 22.10 21.63
CA ILE A 713 46.77 20.68 21.85
C ILE A 713 47.13 20.31 23.26
N ILE A 714 46.16 19.72 24.00
CA ILE A 714 46.37 19.24 25.37
C ILE A 714 46.80 17.77 25.35
N PHE A 715 46.13 16.96 24.53
CA PHE A 715 46.36 15.51 24.49
C PHE A 715 46.08 14.97 23.09
N ILE A 716 46.85 13.95 22.68
CA ILE A 716 46.70 13.29 21.36
C ILE A 716 46.36 11.82 21.60
N ASP A 717 45.25 11.37 21.02
CA ASP A 717 44.77 9.98 21.05
C ASP A 717 44.60 9.46 19.60
N GLY A 718 45.62 8.80 19.06
CA GLY A 718 45.67 8.35 17.68
C GLY A 718 45.50 9.49 16.68
N ASP A 719 44.44 9.44 15.84
CA ASP A 719 44.14 10.46 14.83
C ASP A 719 43.34 11.67 15.37
N LYS A 720 43.12 11.76 16.69
CA LYS A 720 42.37 12.84 17.34
C LYS A 720 43.21 13.56 18.37
N ALA A 721 43.06 14.88 18.41
CA ALA A 721 43.66 15.70 19.44
C ALA A 721 42.57 16.41 20.29
N GLU A 722 42.78 16.51 21.60
CA GLU A 722 42.02 17.35 22.46
C GLU A 722 42.67 18.75 22.48
N VAL A 723 41.92 19.74 22.01
CA VAL A 723 42.42 21.11 21.81
C VAL A 723 41.67 22.08 22.67
N ASP A 724 42.41 22.91 23.42
CA ASP A 724 41.85 24.04 24.17
C ASP A 724 41.89 25.29 23.27
N PHE A 725 40.71 25.78 22.89
CA PHE A 725 40.57 26.90 21.97
C PHE A 725 40.44 28.22 22.70
N GLU A 726 41.15 29.25 22.25
CA GLU A 726 41.15 30.58 22.87
C GLU A 726 39.74 31.24 22.93
N LYS A 727 38.82 30.85 22.04
CA LYS A 727 37.45 31.42 21.95
C LYS A 727 36.32 30.41 22.20
N SER A 728 36.64 29.15 22.55
CA SER A 728 35.64 28.13 22.86
C SER A 728 36.20 27.09 23.82
N SER A 729 35.34 26.24 24.43
CA SER A 729 35.74 25.19 25.38
C SER A 729 36.59 24.11 24.72
N GLN A 730 37.27 23.28 25.52
CA GLN A 730 38.05 22.12 25.08
C GLN A 730 37.22 21.16 24.21
N ARG A 731 37.81 20.72 23.11
CA ARG A 731 37.15 19.82 22.15
C ARG A 731 38.09 18.77 21.56
N LYS A 732 37.56 17.55 21.35
CA LYS A 732 38.25 16.50 20.60
C LYS A 732 38.02 16.67 19.11
N ILE A 733 39.11 16.88 18.35
CA ILE A 733 39.08 17.14 16.90
C ILE A 733 40.08 16.23 16.19
N PHE A 734 39.77 15.77 15.02
CA PHE A 734 40.71 15.00 14.23
C PHE A 734 41.89 15.86 13.78
N LEU A 735 43.12 15.35 13.91
CA LEU A 735 44.37 16.03 13.53
C LEU A 735 44.36 16.59 12.11
N LYS A 736 43.69 15.92 11.21
CA LYS A 736 43.57 16.36 9.79
C LYS A 736 42.81 17.68 9.60
N TYR A 737 42.04 18.14 10.60
CA TYR A 737 41.34 19.43 10.54
C TYR A 737 42.02 20.55 11.28
N LEU A 738 43.24 20.30 11.81
CA LEU A 738 44.04 21.27 12.51
C LEU A 738 45.21 21.75 11.64
N GLN A 739 45.34 23.04 11.50
CA GLN A 739 46.50 23.67 10.88
C GLN A 739 47.52 24.00 11.97
N PHE A 740 48.73 23.52 11.81
CA PHE A 740 49.81 23.79 12.76
C PHE A 740 50.39 25.16 12.44
N THR A 741 50.38 26.08 13.42
CA THR A 741 51.04 27.39 13.30
C THR A 741 52.38 27.32 13.99
N ALA A 742 53.44 27.70 13.27
CA ALA A 742 54.79 27.76 13.80
C ALA A 742 54.91 28.71 14.99
#